data_e6f27f219d680f3c9773ff1bef191b76
#
_entry.id   e6f27f219d680f3c9773ff1bef191b76
#
_cell.length_a   1.000
_cell.length_b   1.000
_cell.length_c   1.000
_cell.angle_alpha   90.00
_cell.angle_beta   90.00
_cell.angle_gamma   90.00
#
_symmetry.space_group_name_H-M   'P 1'
#
loop_
_entity.id
_entity.type
_entity.pdbx_description
1 polymer ?
#
loop_
_entity_poly.entity_id
_entity_poly.type
_entity_poly.pdbx_seq_one_letter_code
_entity_poly.pdbx_strand_id
1 'polypeptide(L)'
;MTDEKEYGSLGRLAPEWDGDERERNLTADDIYERFFGWVEDIKGIEPWPHQEEAIMDLLAGDHVILNTPTGSGKSLVALGMHFAALCTGRRSYYTAPIKALVSEKFFDLVEVFGRDNVGMITGDSHINADAPIICCTAEILANQALREGTHADVGLVAMDEFHYYGDPERGWAWQVPLLTLPQTQFLLMSATLGNVDAIADKLSDLNDTPDVDVIADAPRPVPLSYEYTLDPMEKTVELAFRNGETPIYVVHFSQDAALETAQALASTGVSSKEQRQAIAEAIKGVKFTTAFGKILQRLLRTGVGIHHAGMLPRYRRLVEQLAQQGLLPVICGTDTLGVGINVPIHSVVLTALTKFDGTKMRRLRAREFHQIAGRAGRMGFDTEGLVIAEAPEYEIENQKAIAKAGGDPKKLKKVKRKKAPEGFVTWNQSTFDKLIDAEPETLVPHLKITHSMVLNEVAQGGDARARIDDLIDDSAQTPDQKEHLHQRADEIFQTLFDTEVIETEDRKDGGKDYYMTLDMPDDFALDQPLSPFLLAALELLDPESDTYALDVISMAEATLEDPKQVLRAQERQARDKAMADMKADGLDYDERMDKLQEITYPKPLEDMLEAAFDQYRHDVPWANDYWLSPKSVVRDMVETASDFTGYITRYNIARSEGTLLRYLSDAYRTLARTVPPEKRDEQLEDIISWLRVLVRSIDSSLVDEWENAGDSADQSEAAASLAAPVAKSAVVEDRRGLTVLVRNALFRRVRLMDLDQPDKLGALDKDWGYGVHEWEDVLDDYYDEHEYVGIGAEARSPELFMLDDKHENDEHTWKVRQIIDDSDGDHDWAIEGIVDLDATQDTGEVVFHDYKVSN
;
A
#
# COMPACT_ATOMS: atom_id res chain seq x y z
N MET A 1 -9.59 29.94 -17.21
CA MET A 1 -8.89 31.23 -16.95
C MET A 1 -8.73 31.48 -15.46
N THR A 2 -9.08 30.56 -14.59
CA THR A 2 -8.92 30.62 -13.11
C THR A 2 -7.67 29.88 -12.62
N ASP A 3 -7.16 28.90 -13.35
CA ASP A 3 -6.13 27.97 -12.87
C ASP A 3 -4.70 28.54 -12.81
N GLU A 4 -4.29 29.45 -13.68
CA GLU A 4 -2.94 30.07 -13.62
C GLU A 4 -2.71 30.99 -12.42
N LYS A 5 -3.76 31.45 -11.75
CA LYS A 5 -3.65 32.33 -10.58
C LYS A 5 -3.41 31.57 -9.26
N GLU A 6 -3.78 30.29 -9.21
CA GLU A 6 -3.81 29.50 -7.98
C GLU A 6 -2.50 28.74 -7.72
N TYR A 7 -1.85 28.23 -8.77
CA TYR A 7 -0.61 27.43 -8.64
C TYR A 7 0.53 28.22 -7.97
N GLY A 8 1.05 27.68 -6.86
CA GLY A 8 2.11 28.29 -6.07
C GLY A 8 1.76 29.65 -5.47
N SER A 9 0.47 30.01 -5.43
CA SER A 9 0.02 31.35 -5.03
C SER A 9 0.35 31.69 -3.58
N LEU A 10 0.22 30.74 -2.66
CA LEU A 10 0.55 30.92 -1.25
C LEU A 10 2.06 30.89 -1.03
N GLY A 11 2.79 30.00 -1.68
CA GLY A 11 4.25 29.94 -1.60
C GLY A 11 4.92 31.25 -2.02
N ARG A 12 4.37 31.95 -3.01
CA ARG A 12 4.88 33.28 -3.45
C ARG A 12 4.70 34.41 -2.44
N LEU A 13 3.85 34.23 -1.44
CA LEU A 13 3.64 35.22 -0.35
C LEU A 13 4.64 35.03 0.80
N ALA A 14 5.31 33.87 0.84
CA ALA A 14 6.38 33.61 1.78
C ALA A 14 7.72 34.22 1.29
N PRO A 15 8.66 34.54 2.19
CA PRO A 15 10.03 34.84 1.81
C PRO A 15 10.70 33.66 1.09
N GLU A 16 11.67 33.93 0.23
CA GLU A 16 12.42 32.86 -0.46
C GLU A 16 13.14 31.97 0.56
N TRP A 17 13.10 30.66 0.34
CA TRP A 17 13.82 29.67 1.15
C TRP A 17 15.26 29.56 0.65
N ASP A 18 16.23 30.01 1.48
CA ASP A 18 17.65 29.97 1.14
C ASP A 18 18.49 28.99 1.98
N GLY A 19 17.84 28.28 2.88
CA GLY A 19 18.43 27.19 3.68
C GLY A 19 19.36 27.62 4.82
N ASP A 20 19.97 28.79 4.75
CA ASP A 20 21.06 29.17 5.66
C ASP A 20 20.77 30.40 6.57
N GLU A 21 19.84 31.27 6.25
CA GLU A 21 19.57 32.45 7.09
C GLU A 21 18.13 32.51 7.59
N ARG A 22 17.98 32.26 8.88
CA ARG A 22 16.72 32.24 9.65
C ARG A 22 16.25 33.60 10.12
N GLU A 23 16.87 34.68 9.72
CA GLU A 23 16.43 36.03 10.06
C GLU A 23 15.31 36.51 9.14
N ARG A 24 14.12 36.02 9.40
CA ARG A 24 12.93 36.48 8.71
C ARG A 24 12.09 37.26 9.70
N ASN A 25 11.98 38.56 9.46
CA ASN A 25 11.36 39.52 10.37
C ASN A 25 9.84 39.64 10.22
N LEU A 26 9.14 38.53 9.81
CA LEU A 26 7.70 38.54 9.79
C LEU A 26 7.14 38.29 11.20
N THR A 27 6.26 39.16 11.63
CA THR A 27 5.51 38.95 12.87
C THR A 27 4.36 37.94 12.66
N ALA A 28 3.82 37.39 13.75
CA ALA A 28 2.62 36.57 13.69
C ALA A 28 1.46 37.30 13.00
N ASP A 29 1.29 38.59 13.25
CA ASP A 29 0.28 39.44 12.63
C ASP A 29 0.48 39.55 11.09
N ASP A 30 1.74 39.72 10.64
CA ASP A 30 2.05 39.75 9.20
C ASP A 30 1.73 38.42 8.50
N ILE A 31 2.03 37.30 9.16
CA ILE A 31 1.75 35.97 8.63
C ILE A 31 0.23 35.75 8.58
N TYR A 32 -0.47 36.13 9.64
CA TYR A 32 -1.92 36.07 9.73
C TYR A 32 -2.59 36.85 8.60
N GLU A 33 -2.26 38.14 8.45
CA GLU A 33 -2.83 38.99 7.40
C GLU A 33 -2.58 38.45 6.00
N ARG A 34 -1.37 37.92 5.70
CA ARG A 34 -1.04 37.34 4.40
C ARG A 34 -1.83 36.06 4.12
N PHE A 35 -1.91 35.18 5.12
CA PHE A 35 -2.59 33.90 4.97
C PHE A 35 -4.09 34.07 4.77
N PHE A 36 -4.75 34.85 5.64
CA PHE A 36 -6.19 35.07 5.56
C PHE A 36 -6.58 35.94 4.37
N GLY A 37 -5.73 36.92 4.00
CA GLY A 37 -5.89 37.65 2.74
C GLY A 37 -5.86 36.73 1.52
N TRP A 38 -4.97 35.75 1.50
CA TRP A 38 -4.95 34.71 0.45
C TRP A 38 -6.20 33.82 0.48
N VAL A 39 -6.66 33.41 1.67
CA VAL A 39 -7.88 32.60 1.82
C VAL A 39 -9.10 33.33 1.26
N GLU A 40 -9.23 34.61 1.54
CA GLU A 40 -10.34 35.43 1.06
C GLU A 40 -10.21 35.73 -0.43
N ASP A 41 -9.05 36.21 -0.91
CA ASP A 41 -8.86 36.71 -2.28
C ASP A 41 -8.74 35.59 -3.33
N ILE A 42 -8.13 34.48 -2.98
CA ILE A 42 -7.82 33.37 -3.92
C ILE A 42 -8.78 32.19 -3.73
N LYS A 43 -9.00 31.72 -2.50
CA LYS A 43 -9.93 30.62 -2.24
C LYS A 43 -11.38 31.07 -2.20
N GLY A 44 -11.64 32.36 -1.94
CA GLY A 44 -12.99 32.94 -1.88
C GLY A 44 -13.86 32.33 -0.78
N ILE A 45 -13.25 31.86 0.32
CA ILE A 45 -13.93 31.25 1.45
C ILE A 45 -13.75 32.11 2.71
N GLU A 46 -14.78 32.14 3.54
CA GLU A 46 -14.72 32.73 4.87
C GLU A 46 -14.30 31.61 5.84
N PRO A 47 -13.18 31.77 6.56
CA PRO A 47 -12.72 30.79 7.55
C PRO A 47 -13.76 30.61 8.66
N TRP A 48 -13.84 29.41 9.19
CA TRP A 48 -14.68 29.15 10.34
C TRP A 48 -13.95 29.54 11.64
N PRO A 49 -14.69 29.94 12.70
CA PRO A 49 -14.07 30.39 13.95
C PRO A 49 -13.03 29.42 14.52
N HIS A 50 -13.28 28.13 14.49
CA HIS A 50 -12.35 27.11 14.98
C HIS A 50 -11.09 26.96 14.11
N GLN A 51 -11.15 27.32 12.82
CA GLN A 51 -9.98 27.32 11.94
C GLN A 51 -9.09 28.55 12.23
N GLU A 52 -9.74 29.69 12.43
CA GLU A 52 -9.06 30.93 12.77
C GLU A 52 -8.38 30.81 14.15
N GLU A 53 -9.08 30.31 15.17
CA GLU A 53 -8.55 30.01 16.51
C GLU A 53 -7.32 29.09 16.42
N ALA A 54 -7.43 27.94 15.76
CA ALA A 54 -6.33 27.00 15.60
C ALA A 54 -5.09 27.59 14.91
N ILE A 55 -5.28 28.47 13.92
CA ILE A 55 -4.17 29.12 13.23
C ILE A 55 -3.53 30.19 14.13
N MET A 56 -4.35 30.91 14.91
CA MET A 56 -3.83 31.89 15.87
C MET A 56 -2.98 31.24 16.96
N ASP A 57 -3.43 30.11 17.52
CA ASP A 57 -2.70 29.35 18.53
C ASP A 57 -1.37 28.80 17.96
N LEU A 58 -1.40 28.28 16.72
CA LEU A 58 -0.18 27.88 16.01
C LEU A 58 0.78 29.04 15.78
N LEU A 59 0.28 30.24 15.49
CA LEU A 59 1.11 31.43 15.31
C LEU A 59 1.66 31.98 16.65
N ALA A 60 0.96 31.73 17.77
CA ALA A 60 1.45 31.99 19.11
C ALA A 60 2.58 31.03 19.51
N GLY A 61 2.72 29.91 18.86
CA GLY A 61 3.73 28.88 19.11
C GLY A 61 3.18 27.65 19.84
N ASP A 62 1.89 27.61 20.13
CA ASP A 62 1.25 26.55 20.89
C ASP A 62 1.05 25.27 20.10
N HIS A 63 0.99 24.13 20.76
CA HIS A 63 0.52 22.87 20.15
C HIS A 63 -1.00 22.89 19.98
N VAL A 64 -1.51 22.33 18.90
CA VAL A 64 -2.96 22.28 18.64
C VAL A 64 -3.43 20.85 18.43
N ILE A 65 -4.47 20.44 19.17
CA ILE A 65 -5.21 19.21 18.95
C ILE A 65 -6.56 19.55 18.31
N LEU A 66 -6.69 19.27 17.03
CA LEU A 66 -7.87 19.60 16.24
C LEU A 66 -8.79 18.36 16.09
N ASN A 67 -9.69 18.19 17.06
CA ASN A 67 -10.67 17.07 17.12
C ASN A 67 -12.02 17.52 16.56
N THR A 68 -12.08 17.84 15.28
CA THR A 68 -13.28 18.39 14.64
C THR A 68 -13.85 17.44 13.58
N PRO A 69 -15.16 17.45 13.29
CA PRO A 69 -15.79 16.52 12.36
C PRO A 69 -15.14 16.50 10.98
N THR A 70 -15.39 15.42 10.22
CA THR A 70 -15.03 15.37 8.80
C THR A 70 -15.74 16.48 8.03
N GLY A 71 -15.01 17.15 7.13
CA GLY A 71 -15.52 18.30 6.39
C GLY A 71 -15.41 19.66 7.09
N SER A 72 -14.91 19.72 8.35
CA SER A 72 -14.70 20.99 9.07
C SER A 72 -13.50 21.82 8.56
N GLY A 73 -12.82 21.37 7.51
CA GLY A 73 -11.74 22.10 6.87
C GLY A 73 -10.40 22.05 7.61
N LYS A 74 -10.08 20.95 8.30
CA LYS A 74 -8.77 20.72 8.96
C LYS A 74 -7.57 20.99 8.05
N SER A 75 -7.71 20.71 6.74
CA SER A 75 -6.67 20.97 5.75
C SER A 75 -6.27 22.44 5.65
N LEU A 76 -7.21 23.39 5.89
CA LEU A 76 -6.90 24.82 5.90
C LEU A 76 -5.97 25.20 7.07
N VAL A 77 -6.18 24.58 8.23
CA VAL A 77 -5.31 24.78 9.42
C VAL A 77 -3.91 24.26 9.14
N ALA A 78 -3.79 23.07 8.51
CA ALA A 78 -2.50 22.53 8.09
C ALA A 78 -1.79 23.43 7.06
N LEU A 79 -2.52 24.00 6.09
CA LEU A 79 -1.97 25.00 5.16
C LEU A 79 -1.45 26.22 5.88
N GLY A 80 -2.19 26.76 6.86
CA GLY A 80 -1.75 27.89 7.71
C GLY A 80 -0.47 27.57 8.46
N MET A 81 -0.36 26.37 9.05
CA MET A 81 0.85 25.90 9.74
C MET A 81 2.06 25.81 8.79
N HIS A 82 1.92 25.22 7.62
CA HIS A 82 3.00 25.13 6.63
C HIS A 82 3.42 26.50 6.13
N PHE A 83 2.46 27.40 5.92
CA PHE A 83 2.76 28.77 5.55
C PHE A 83 3.52 29.54 6.64
N ALA A 84 3.12 29.38 7.89
CA ALA A 84 3.83 29.95 9.04
C ALA A 84 5.27 29.40 9.14
N ALA A 85 5.45 28.10 8.97
CA ALA A 85 6.77 27.47 8.94
C ALA A 85 7.65 28.05 7.82
N LEU A 86 7.11 28.17 6.61
CA LEU A 86 7.81 28.73 5.47
C LEU A 86 8.20 30.21 5.71
N CYS A 87 7.30 31.01 6.28
CA CYS A 87 7.55 32.40 6.63
C CYS A 87 8.59 32.57 7.73
N THR A 88 8.72 31.63 8.66
CA THR A 88 9.67 31.65 9.76
C THR A 88 10.99 30.95 9.47
N GLY A 89 11.15 30.38 8.27
CA GLY A 89 12.34 29.62 7.87
C GLY A 89 12.52 28.31 8.63
N ARG A 90 11.43 27.70 9.09
CA ARG A 90 11.41 26.40 9.76
C ARG A 90 10.93 25.32 8.80
N ARG A 91 11.53 24.15 8.81
CA ARG A 91 11.04 23.00 8.03
C ARG A 91 9.78 22.41 8.67
N SER A 92 8.80 22.08 7.85
CA SER A 92 7.56 21.49 8.33
C SER A 92 7.26 20.14 7.66
N TYR A 93 6.58 19.27 8.39
CA TYR A 93 6.22 17.94 7.95
C TYR A 93 4.69 17.74 7.96
N TYR A 94 4.18 17.12 6.91
CA TYR A 94 2.82 16.59 6.86
C TYR A 94 2.88 15.08 6.92
N THR A 95 2.37 14.48 7.99
CA THR A 95 2.38 13.02 8.13
C THR A 95 1.00 12.42 8.02
N ALA A 96 0.91 11.26 7.36
CA ALA A 96 -0.32 10.51 7.19
C ALA A 96 -0.08 9.00 7.32
N PRO A 97 -1.14 8.20 7.63
CA PRO A 97 -0.98 6.78 7.90
C PRO A 97 -0.66 5.91 6.69
N ILE A 98 -0.98 6.37 5.49
CA ILE A 98 -0.81 5.57 4.26
C ILE A 98 -0.22 6.41 3.13
N LYS A 99 0.62 5.76 2.31
CA LYS A 99 1.29 6.39 1.16
C LYS A 99 0.30 7.10 0.21
N ALA A 100 -0.86 6.52 -0.03
CA ALA A 100 -1.85 7.15 -0.93
C ALA A 100 -2.31 8.52 -0.44
N LEU A 101 -2.53 8.67 0.88
CA LEU A 101 -2.90 9.96 1.48
C LEU A 101 -1.73 10.95 1.46
N VAL A 102 -0.50 10.46 1.74
CA VAL A 102 0.72 11.27 1.62
C VAL A 102 0.85 11.83 0.21
N SER A 103 0.66 11.00 -0.80
CA SER A 103 0.75 11.41 -2.21
C SER A 103 -0.35 12.40 -2.60
N GLU A 104 -1.59 12.18 -2.18
CA GLU A 104 -2.70 13.14 -2.41
C GLU A 104 -2.34 14.50 -1.82
N LYS A 105 -1.92 14.52 -0.56
CA LYS A 105 -1.57 15.77 0.12
C LYS A 105 -0.32 16.43 -0.45
N PHE A 106 0.64 15.65 -0.90
CA PHE A 106 1.81 16.18 -1.60
C PHE A 106 1.39 17.00 -2.83
N PHE A 107 0.52 16.47 -3.69
CA PHE A 107 0.04 17.21 -4.86
C PHE A 107 -0.84 18.41 -4.49
N ASP A 108 -1.71 18.28 -3.50
CA ASP A 108 -2.50 19.40 -2.96
C ASP A 108 -1.58 20.55 -2.50
N LEU A 109 -0.50 20.22 -1.77
CA LEU A 109 0.47 21.20 -1.28
C LEU A 109 1.35 21.78 -2.40
N VAL A 110 1.74 20.98 -3.39
CA VAL A 110 2.46 21.46 -4.60
C VAL A 110 1.62 22.48 -5.35
N GLU A 111 0.33 22.24 -5.51
CA GLU A 111 -0.57 23.19 -6.16
C GLU A 111 -0.59 24.55 -5.45
N VAL A 112 -0.60 24.55 -4.12
CA VAL A 112 -0.73 25.75 -3.29
C VAL A 112 0.61 26.45 -3.05
N PHE A 113 1.67 25.68 -2.75
CA PHE A 113 2.98 26.23 -2.36
C PHE A 113 4.00 26.28 -3.51
N GLY A 114 3.74 25.58 -4.59
CA GLY A 114 4.66 25.41 -5.72
C GLY A 114 5.65 24.25 -5.49
N ARG A 115 6.14 23.73 -6.61
CA ARG A 115 6.99 22.53 -6.67
C ARG A 115 8.27 22.62 -5.85
N ASP A 116 8.91 23.80 -5.85
CA ASP A 116 10.21 23.99 -5.19
C ASP A 116 10.12 23.96 -3.66
N ASN A 117 8.93 24.21 -3.12
CA ASN A 117 8.70 24.29 -1.67
C ASN A 117 8.19 22.96 -1.05
N VAL A 118 7.87 21.96 -1.85
CA VAL A 118 7.26 20.73 -1.34
C VAL A 118 8.02 19.49 -1.78
N GLY A 119 8.29 18.62 -0.84
CA GLY A 119 8.93 17.32 -1.03
C GLY A 119 8.07 16.17 -0.52
N MET A 120 8.40 14.96 -0.95
CA MET A 120 7.76 13.74 -0.46
C MET A 120 8.80 12.68 -0.16
N ILE A 121 8.68 12.05 1.01
CA ILE A 121 9.51 10.93 1.44
C ILE A 121 8.61 9.77 1.85
N THR A 122 8.72 8.66 1.13
CA THR A 122 8.05 7.40 1.46
C THR A 122 9.06 6.26 1.40
N GLY A 123 8.70 5.05 1.84
CA GLY A 123 9.65 3.92 1.87
C GLY A 123 10.26 3.54 0.50
N ASP A 124 9.66 3.98 -0.59
CA ASP A 124 10.03 3.64 -1.97
C ASP A 124 10.17 4.86 -2.90
N SER A 125 9.97 6.09 -2.40
CA SER A 125 10.02 7.31 -3.21
C SER A 125 10.57 8.49 -2.43
N HIS A 126 11.57 9.16 -2.99
CA HIS A 126 12.17 10.40 -2.47
C HIS A 126 12.07 11.46 -3.57
N ILE A 127 11.20 12.43 -3.38
CA ILE A 127 10.98 13.54 -4.30
C ILE A 127 11.27 14.83 -3.57
N ASN A 128 12.21 15.63 -4.05
CA ASN A 128 12.60 16.93 -3.47
C ASN A 128 12.76 16.86 -1.93
N ALA A 129 13.57 15.91 -1.44
CA ALA A 129 13.71 15.59 -0.01
C ALA A 129 14.26 16.75 0.85
N ASP A 130 14.88 17.76 0.22
CA ASP A 130 15.43 18.95 0.89
C ASP A 130 14.46 20.13 0.95
N ALA A 131 13.21 19.94 0.44
CA ALA A 131 12.20 20.99 0.45
C ALA A 131 11.83 21.45 1.88
N PRO A 132 11.37 22.70 2.04
CA PRO A 132 10.94 23.21 3.35
C PRO A 132 9.66 22.55 3.89
N ILE A 133 8.81 21.98 3.02
CA ILE A 133 7.59 21.26 3.40
C ILE A 133 7.74 19.82 2.94
N ILE A 134 7.73 18.85 3.84
CA ILE A 134 7.91 17.43 3.56
C ILE A 134 6.62 16.66 3.85
N CYS A 135 6.10 15.96 2.85
CA CYS A 135 5.02 14.97 3.02
C CYS A 135 5.61 13.59 3.23
N CYS A 136 5.27 12.90 4.32
CA CYS A 136 5.78 11.55 4.57
C CYS A 136 4.79 10.69 5.35
N THR A 137 5.05 9.38 5.44
CA THR A 137 4.31 8.53 6.38
C THR A 137 4.83 8.74 7.80
N ALA A 138 3.99 8.46 8.79
CA ALA A 138 4.35 8.65 10.20
C ALA A 138 5.60 7.85 10.59
N GLU A 139 5.80 6.65 10.02
CA GLU A 139 6.98 5.82 10.27
C GLU A 139 8.28 6.47 9.77
N ILE A 140 8.23 7.21 8.66
CA ILE A 140 9.40 7.93 8.14
C ILE A 140 9.82 9.02 9.11
N LEU A 141 8.87 9.83 9.58
CA LEU A 141 9.17 10.87 10.57
C LEU A 141 9.66 10.27 11.89
N ALA A 142 9.03 9.19 12.37
CA ALA A 142 9.45 8.50 13.59
C ALA A 142 10.89 7.95 13.49
N ASN A 143 11.24 7.34 12.36
CA ASN A 143 12.59 6.85 12.13
C ASN A 143 13.63 7.99 12.03
N GLN A 144 13.26 9.11 11.41
CA GLN A 144 14.11 10.30 11.40
C GLN A 144 14.27 10.87 12.81
N ALA A 145 13.19 10.95 13.58
CA ALA A 145 13.22 11.43 14.96
C ALA A 145 14.14 10.58 15.85
N LEU A 146 14.11 9.24 15.73
CA LEU A 146 15.02 8.35 16.43
C LEU A 146 16.48 8.51 16.00
N ARG A 147 16.73 8.75 14.70
CA ARG A 147 18.08 8.85 14.16
C ARG A 147 18.76 10.19 14.43
N GLU A 148 18.00 11.28 14.49
CA GLU A 148 18.51 12.66 14.58
C GLU A 148 18.20 13.31 15.94
N GLY A 149 17.16 12.87 16.65
CA GLY A 149 16.74 13.35 17.96
C GLY A 149 16.51 14.87 17.97
N THR A 150 17.08 15.52 18.97
CA THR A 150 17.01 17.00 19.12
C THR A 150 17.74 17.79 18.03
N HIS A 151 18.53 17.10 17.18
CA HIS A 151 19.24 17.72 16.05
C HIS A 151 18.42 17.67 14.75
N ALA A 152 17.28 16.97 14.76
CA ALA A 152 16.44 16.85 13.59
C ALA A 152 15.93 18.22 13.13
N ASP A 153 16.07 18.52 11.83
CA ASP A 153 15.53 19.73 11.23
C ASP A 153 14.03 19.58 11.00
N VAL A 154 13.29 19.45 12.12
CA VAL A 154 11.84 19.30 12.17
C VAL A 154 11.29 20.43 13.05
N GLY A 155 10.81 21.48 12.43
CA GLY A 155 10.27 22.64 13.14
C GLY A 155 8.81 22.51 13.52
N LEU A 156 7.95 22.12 12.55
CA LEU A 156 6.52 21.94 12.75
C LEU A 156 6.05 20.63 12.13
N VAL A 157 5.07 19.97 12.76
CA VAL A 157 4.52 18.71 12.25
C VAL A 157 2.99 18.74 12.29
N ALA A 158 2.35 18.56 11.13
CA ALA A 158 0.93 18.26 11.02
C ALA A 158 0.75 16.74 10.96
N MET A 159 0.17 16.14 11.99
CA MET A 159 -0.15 14.71 12.04
C MET A 159 -1.60 14.49 11.67
N ASP A 160 -1.85 14.07 10.44
CA ASP A 160 -3.20 13.74 9.98
C ASP A 160 -3.62 12.32 10.39
N GLU A 161 -4.93 12.12 10.55
CA GLU A 161 -5.51 10.88 11.04
C GLU A 161 -4.84 10.40 12.34
N PHE A 162 -4.64 11.33 13.28
CA PHE A 162 -3.94 11.07 14.54
C PHE A 162 -4.56 9.95 15.39
N HIS A 163 -5.78 9.53 15.11
CA HIS A 163 -6.40 8.36 15.76
C HIS A 163 -5.60 7.05 15.57
N TYR A 164 -4.68 6.96 14.60
CA TYR A 164 -3.73 5.84 14.46
C TYR A 164 -2.75 5.74 15.63
N TYR A 165 -2.60 6.78 16.47
CA TYR A 165 -1.89 6.70 17.76
C TYR A 165 -2.34 5.53 18.63
N GLY A 166 -3.63 5.15 18.54
CA GLY A 166 -4.20 3.97 19.20
C GLY A 166 -4.14 2.67 18.41
N ASP A 167 -3.40 2.61 17.29
CA ASP A 167 -3.22 1.38 16.51
C ASP A 167 -2.19 0.46 17.17
N PRO A 168 -2.53 -0.84 17.46
CA PRO A 168 -1.62 -1.75 18.15
C PRO A 168 -0.31 -2.04 17.41
N GLU A 169 -0.32 -1.97 16.07
CA GLU A 169 0.86 -2.29 15.24
C GLU A 169 1.65 -1.04 14.88
N ARG A 170 0.98 0.07 14.63
CA ARG A 170 1.57 1.28 14.04
C ARG A 170 1.57 2.50 14.95
N GLY A 171 0.87 2.47 16.10
CA GLY A 171 0.69 3.62 17.00
C GLY A 171 2.01 4.21 17.50
N TRP A 172 3.05 3.41 17.59
CA TRP A 172 4.39 3.87 17.96
C TRP A 172 4.90 5.01 17.05
N ALA A 173 4.57 4.97 15.76
CA ALA A 173 5.03 5.96 14.79
C ALA A 173 4.43 7.36 15.02
N TRP A 174 3.25 7.45 15.64
CA TRP A 174 2.67 8.72 16.09
C TRP A 174 3.19 9.15 17.46
N GLN A 175 3.55 8.19 18.32
CA GLN A 175 4.03 8.46 19.66
C GLN A 175 5.50 8.92 19.69
N VAL A 176 6.38 8.26 18.94
CA VAL A 176 7.82 8.52 18.96
C VAL A 176 8.17 9.98 18.66
N PRO A 177 7.69 10.65 17.59
CA PRO A 177 8.03 12.05 17.34
C PRO A 177 7.62 12.99 18.49
N LEU A 178 6.47 12.70 19.14
CA LEU A 178 6.04 13.51 20.29
C LEU A 178 7.00 13.40 21.49
N LEU A 179 7.65 12.22 21.65
CA LEU A 179 8.57 11.95 22.76
C LEU A 179 10.01 12.40 22.47
N THR A 180 10.45 12.36 21.20
CA THR A 180 11.86 12.53 20.84
C THR A 180 12.19 13.87 20.17
N LEU A 181 11.18 14.68 19.82
CA LEU A 181 11.35 15.99 19.18
C LEU A 181 10.81 17.14 20.05
N PRO A 182 11.43 17.43 21.20
CA PRO A 182 10.94 18.50 22.11
C PRO A 182 10.99 19.89 21.49
N GLN A 183 11.81 20.12 20.44
CA GLN A 183 11.91 21.39 19.72
C GLN A 183 10.78 21.62 18.69
N THR A 184 9.93 20.64 18.48
CA THR A 184 8.93 20.62 17.39
C THR A 184 7.56 21.05 17.88
N GLN A 185 6.91 21.90 17.10
CA GLN A 185 5.50 22.26 17.32
C GLN A 185 4.58 21.30 16.58
N PHE A 186 3.52 20.81 17.24
CA PHE A 186 2.62 19.79 16.70
C PHE A 186 1.21 20.31 16.46
N LEU A 187 0.64 19.93 15.31
CA LEU A 187 -0.77 20.00 14.98
C LEU A 187 -1.32 18.56 14.82
N LEU A 188 -2.11 18.12 15.80
CA LEU A 188 -2.69 16.76 15.80
C LEU A 188 -4.12 16.81 15.29
N MET A 189 -4.39 16.16 14.15
CA MET A 189 -5.69 16.27 13.48
C MET A 189 -6.40 14.92 13.35
N SER A 190 -7.66 14.86 13.77
CA SER A 190 -8.56 13.75 13.42
C SER A 190 -10.02 14.14 13.70
N ALA A 191 -10.96 13.38 13.14
CA ALA A 191 -12.38 13.55 13.38
C ALA A 191 -12.94 12.64 14.50
N THR A 192 -12.13 11.74 15.06
CA THR A 192 -12.60 10.67 15.94
C THR A 192 -11.60 10.34 17.06
N LEU A 193 -11.02 11.38 17.70
CA LEU A 193 -10.05 11.17 18.77
C LEU A 193 -10.69 10.66 20.08
N GLY A 194 -11.94 10.97 20.32
CA GLY A 194 -12.56 10.75 21.63
C GLY A 194 -12.00 11.72 22.68
N ASN A 195 -11.83 11.26 23.94
CA ASN A 195 -11.19 12.09 24.96
C ASN A 195 -9.68 12.20 24.71
N VAL A 196 -9.17 13.42 24.66
CA VAL A 196 -7.78 13.77 24.35
C VAL A 196 -7.00 14.33 25.54
N ASP A 197 -7.61 14.46 26.72
CA ASP A 197 -7.00 15.10 27.90
C ASP A 197 -5.62 14.48 28.22
N ALA A 198 -5.53 13.15 28.24
CA ALA A 198 -4.27 12.45 28.54
C ALA A 198 -3.17 12.69 27.47
N ILE A 199 -3.56 12.98 26.23
CA ILE A 199 -2.60 13.32 25.15
C ILE A 199 -2.13 14.75 25.34
N ALA A 200 -3.05 15.67 25.64
CA ALA A 200 -2.74 17.08 25.90
C ALA A 200 -1.83 17.23 27.13
N ASP A 201 -2.19 16.59 28.24
CA ASP A 201 -1.39 16.58 29.48
C ASP A 201 0.04 16.07 29.21
N LYS A 202 0.15 14.93 28.49
CA LYS A 202 1.46 14.36 28.16
C LYS A 202 2.30 15.27 27.25
N LEU A 203 1.68 15.91 26.27
CA LEU A 203 2.36 16.82 25.37
C LEU A 203 2.84 18.09 26.13
N SER A 204 2.04 18.60 27.08
CA SER A 204 2.44 19.69 27.96
C SER A 204 3.59 19.31 28.90
N ASP A 205 3.61 18.08 29.42
CA ASP A 205 4.65 17.59 30.32
C ASP A 205 6.02 17.43 29.65
N LEU A 206 6.05 17.12 28.36
CA LEU A 206 7.27 16.89 27.59
C LEU A 206 7.98 18.17 27.17
N ASN A 207 7.26 19.27 27.11
CA ASN A 207 7.77 20.56 26.66
C ASN A 207 7.60 21.60 27.79
N ASP A 208 8.68 22.18 28.25
CA ASP A 208 8.65 23.23 29.31
C ASP A 208 7.84 24.49 28.89
N THR A 209 7.50 24.61 27.66
CA THR A 209 6.64 25.57 26.96
C THR A 209 6.47 25.04 25.52
N PRO A 210 5.38 25.05 24.85
CA PRO A 210 4.20 25.92 24.82
C PRO A 210 2.95 25.29 25.46
N ASP A 211 1.85 26.03 25.49
CA ASP A 211 0.54 25.54 25.86
C ASP A 211 0.02 24.54 24.79
N VAL A 212 -0.96 23.72 25.18
CA VAL A 212 -1.63 22.79 24.28
C VAL A 212 -3.11 23.16 24.20
N ASP A 213 -3.53 23.63 23.02
CA ASP A 213 -4.92 24.00 22.80
C ASP A 213 -5.71 22.86 22.15
N VAL A 214 -6.89 22.57 22.73
CA VAL A 214 -7.78 21.51 22.26
C VAL A 214 -9.02 22.14 21.65
N ILE A 215 -9.16 22.04 20.34
CA ILE A 215 -10.28 22.55 19.59
C ILE A 215 -11.18 21.38 19.16
N ALA A 216 -12.33 21.23 19.84
CA ALA A 216 -13.28 20.15 19.61
C ALA A 216 -14.67 20.65 19.21
N ASP A 217 -15.01 21.90 19.56
CA ASP A 217 -16.33 22.47 19.38
C ASP A 217 -16.53 23.05 17.96
N ALA A 218 -16.58 22.16 16.96
CA ALA A 218 -16.90 22.56 15.59
C ALA A 218 -18.20 21.87 15.13
N PRO A 219 -19.17 22.63 14.62
CA PRO A 219 -20.38 22.05 14.07
C PRO A 219 -20.03 21.24 12.80
N ARG A 220 -20.72 20.11 12.61
CA ARG A 220 -20.60 19.38 11.36
C ARG A 220 -21.24 20.20 10.21
N PRO A 221 -20.50 20.48 9.11
CA PRO A 221 -21.01 21.30 8.01
C PRO A 221 -22.27 20.77 7.35
N VAL A 222 -22.34 19.47 7.15
CA VAL A 222 -23.48 18.77 6.55
C VAL A 222 -24.01 17.77 7.58
N PRO A 223 -25.18 18.00 8.19
CA PRO A 223 -25.78 17.08 9.14
C PRO A 223 -26.06 15.73 8.50
N LEU A 224 -26.10 14.67 9.32
CA LEU A 224 -26.37 13.31 8.86
C LEU A 224 -27.76 12.86 9.28
N SER A 225 -28.46 12.21 8.34
CA SER A 225 -29.64 11.40 8.61
C SER A 225 -29.29 9.93 8.58
N TYR A 226 -30.02 9.14 9.34
CA TYR A 226 -29.74 7.74 9.54
C TYR A 226 -30.96 6.88 9.25
N GLU A 227 -30.79 5.84 8.46
CA GLU A 227 -31.84 4.90 8.09
C GLU A 227 -31.38 3.45 8.29
N TYR A 228 -32.23 2.61 8.91
CA TYR A 228 -32.03 1.15 8.98
C TYR A 228 -32.99 0.47 8.01
N THR A 229 -32.46 -0.23 7.02
CA THR A 229 -33.30 -0.82 5.95
C THR A 229 -33.41 -2.33 6.05
N LEU A 230 -34.60 -2.85 5.71
CA LEU A 230 -34.91 -4.28 5.51
C LEU A 230 -35.04 -4.62 4.02
N ASP A 231 -34.77 -3.67 3.14
CA ASP A 231 -34.74 -3.88 1.70
C ASP A 231 -33.38 -4.49 1.28
N PRO A 232 -33.36 -5.30 0.21
CA PRO A 232 -32.10 -5.78 -0.35
C PRO A 232 -31.24 -4.64 -0.90
N MET A 233 -29.91 -4.82 -0.89
CA MET A 233 -28.91 -3.84 -1.32
C MET A 233 -29.24 -3.20 -2.67
N GLU A 234 -29.55 -4.00 -3.68
CA GLU A 234 -29.84 -3.49 -5.03
C GLU A 234 -31.04 -2.55 -5.05
N LYS A 235 -32.05 -2.85 -4.22
CA LYS A 235 -33.25 -1.99 -4.11
C LYS A 235 -32.94 -0.73 -3.33
N THR A 236 -32.17 -0.81 -2.27
CA THR A 236 -31.72 0.35 -1.47
C THR A 236 -30.96 1.33 -2.34
N VAL A 237 -29.95 0.84 -3.08
CA VAL A 237 -29.15 1.67 -4.01
C VAL A 237 -30.01 2.23 -5.15
N GLU A 238 -30.93 1.47 -5.72
CA GLU A 238 -31.84 1.95 -6.76
C GLU A 238 -32.76 3.07 -6.25
N LEU A 239 -33.28 2.96 -5.03
CA LEU A 239 -34.11 4.00 -4.41
C LEU A 239 -33.29 5.27 -4.15
N ALA A 240 -32.11 5.16 -3.54
CA ALA A 240 -31.23 6.28 -3.30
C ALA A 240 -30.84 6.99 -4.61
N PHE A 241 -30.52 6.23 -5.66
CA PHE A 241 -30.23 6.78 -6.98
C PHE A 241 -31.44 7.55 -7.57
N ARG A 242 -32.64 6.98 -7.49
CA ARG A 242 -33.87 7.62 -7.98
C ARG A 242 -34.25 8.89 -7.21
N ASN A 243 -33.89 8.94 -5.93
CA ASN A 243 -34.12 10.12 -5.08
C ASN A 243 -33.07 11.22 -5.31
N GLY A 244 -32.02 10.94 -6.07
CA GLY A 244 -30.93 11.89 -6.30
C GLY A 244 -29.88 11.92 -5.18
N GLU A 245 -29.90 10.94 -4.29
CA GLU A 245 -29.02 10.79 -3.12
C GLU A 245 -27.65 10.20 -3.53
N THR A 246 -27.08 10.70 -4.60
CA THR A 246 -25.82 10.24 -5.22
C THR A 246 -24.70 11.29 -5.10
N PRO A 247 -23.41 10.90 -5.12
CA PRO A 247 -22.83 9.55 -5.19
C PRO A 247 -23.08 8.69 -3.95
N ILE A 248 -23.24 7.38 -4.18
CA ILE A 248 -23.49 6.39 -3.12
C ILE A 248 -22.23 5.56 -2.90
N TYR A 249 -21.76 5.49 -1.66
CA TYR A 249 -20.68 4.60 -1.25
C TYR A 249 -21.23 3.38 -0.52
N VAL A 250 -21.13 2.20 -1.13
CA VAL A 250 -21.55 0.92 -0.56
C VAL A 250 -20.36 0.27 0.12
N VAL A 251 -20.41 0.19 1.45
CA VAL A 251 -19.29 -0.26 2.30
C VAL A 251 -19.41 -1.74 2.61
N HIS A 252 -18.41 -2.48 2.20
CA HIS A 252 -18.22 -3.89 2.50
C HIS A 252 -17.02 -4.12 3.42
N PHE A 253 -16.99 -5.28 4.08
CA PHE A 253 -15.85 -5.69 4.93
C PHE A 253 -15.06 -6.85 4.32
N SER A 254 -15.25 -7.12 3.03
CA SER A 254 -14.41 -7.98 2.21
C SER A 254 -14.36 -7.52 0.75
N GLN A 255 -13.23 -7.77 0.09
CA GLN A 255 -13.01 -7.41 -1.32
C GLN A 255 -13.95 -8.18 -2.26
N ASP A 256 -14.20 -9.45 -1.96
CA ASP A 256 -15.08 -10.30 -2.76
C ASP A 256 -16.53 -9.80 -2.72
N ALA A 257 -17.06 -9.47 -1.53
CA ALA A 257 -18.41 -8.92 -1.39
C ALA A 257 -18.55 -7.57 -2.12
N ALA A 258 -17.53 -6.71 -2.07
CA ALA A 258 -17.53 -5.44 -2.80
C ALA A 258 -17.63 -5.66 -4.32
N LEU A 259 -16.87 -6.61 -4.85
CA LEU A 259 -16.89 -6.93 -6.28
C LEU A 259 -18.22 -7.60 -6.71
N GLU A 260 -18.75 -8.53 -5.91
CA GLU A 260 -20.02 -9.19 -6.19
C GLU A 260 -21.17 -8.19 -6.24
N THR A 261 -21.23 -7.26 -5.27
CA THR A 261 -22.23 -6.20 -5.26
C THR A 261 -22.04 -5.24 -6.44
N ALA A 262 -20.80 -4.85 -6.78
CA ALA A 262 -20.55 -3.99 -7.93
C ALA A 262 -21.02 -4.66 -9.24
N GLN A 263 -20.80 -5.97 -9.42
CA GLN A 263 -21.27 -6.72 -10.58
C GLN A 263 -22.80 -6.83 -10.61
N ALA A 264 -23.45 -7.03 -9.48
CA ALA A 264 -24.91 -7.07 -9.40
C ALA A 264 -25.50 -5.69 -9.76
N LEU A 265 -24.98 -4.61 -9.20
CA LEU A 265 -25.43 -3.24 -9.46
C LEU A 265 -25.16 -2.78 -10.90
N ALA A 266 -24.15 -3.30 -11.57
CA ALA A 266 -23.88 -2.99 -12.98
C ALA A 266 -25.06 -3.32 -13.91
N SER A 267 -25.95 -4.23 -13.52
CA SER A 267 -27.17 -4.60 -14.27
C SER A 267 -28.41 -3.80 -13.90
N THR A 268 -28.40 -3.00 -12.83
CA THR A 268 -29.59 -2.31 -12.29
C THR A 268 -29.86 -0.92 -12.89
N GLY A 269 -28.94 -0.40 -13.72
CA GLY A 269 -29.14 0.87 -14.41
C GLY A 269 -28.97 2.11 -13.51
N VAL A 270 -28.04 2.07 -12.59
CA VAL A 270 -27.70 3.14 -11.63
C VAL A 270 -26.91 4.33 -12.24
N SER A 271 -26.96 4.53 -13.54
CA SER A 271 -26.31 5.65 -14.23
C SER A 271 -27.13 6.15 -15.41
N SER A 272 -27.08 7.43 -15.69
CA SER A 272 -27.73 8.01 -16.88
C SER A 272 -26.94 7.66 -18.15
N LYS A 273 -27.55 7.89 -19.31
CA LYS A 273 -26.86 7.70 -20.60
C LYS A 273 -25.73 8.69 -20.77
N GLU A 274 -25.93 9.93 -20.32
CA GLU A 274 -24.96 11.02 -20.36
C GLU A 274 -23.73 10.69 -19.49
N GLN A 275 -23.97 10.23 -18.27
CA GLN A 275 -22.88 9.77 -17.36
C GLN A 275 -22.06 8.65 -17.98
N ARG A 276 -22.71 7.61 -18.53
CA ARG A 276 -22.00 6.51 -19.19
C ARG A 276 -21.17 6.96 -20.39
N GLN A 277 -21.66 7.95 -21.14
CA GLN A 277 -20.90 8.51 -22.26
C GLN A 277 -19.70 9.34 -21.77
N ALA A 278 -19.86 10.15 -20.73
CA ALA A 278 -18.79 10.91 -20.12
C ALA A 278 -17.68 10.00 -19.53
N ILE A 279 -18.07 8.92 -18.82
CA ILE A 279 -17.13 7.93 -18.32
C ILE A 279 -16.38 7.26 -19.49
N ALA A 280 -17.10 6.85 -20.55
CA ALA A 280 -16.47 6.18 -21.70
C ALA A 280 -15.43 7.08 -22.39
N GLU A 281 -15.67 8.39 -22.47
CA GLU A 281 -14.70 9.35 -22.99
C GLU A 281 -13.53 9.55 -22.02
N ALA A 282 -13.81 9.70 -20.71
CA ALA A 282 -12.80 9.88 -19.69
C ALA A 282 -11.79 8.71 -19.62
N ILE A 283 -12.25 7.46 -19.80
CA ILE A 283 -11.37 6.28 -19.76
C ILE A 283 -10.82 5.85 -21.13
N LYS A 284 -11.01 6.63 -22.19
CA LYS A 284 -10.67 6.24 -23.56
C LYS A 284 -9.18 5.99 -23.78
N GLY A 285 -8.31 6.73 -23.08
CA GLY A 285 -6.85 6.57 -23.17
C GLY A 285 -6.27 5.58 -22.14
N VAL A 286 -7.09 5.06 -21.23
CA VAL A 286 -6.62 4.21 -20.15
C VAL A 286 -6.39 2.77 -20.63
N LYS A 287 -5.18 2.25 -20.42
CA LYS A 287 -4.82 0.86 -20.77
C LYS A 287 -5.23 -0.09 -19.63
N PHE A 288 -6.26 -0.89 -19.83
CA PHE A 288 -6.70 -1.96 -18.90
C PHE A 288 -6.03 -3.28 -19.28
N THR A 289 -4.76 -3.43 -18.94
CA THR A 289 -3.92 -4.56 -19.37
C THR A 289 -4.19 -5.83 -18.59
N THR A 290 -4.54 -5.71 -17.30
CA THR A 290 -4.72 -6.87 -16.42
C THR A 290 -6.13 -7.48 -16.50
N ALA A 291 -6.27 -8.71 -16.01
CA ALA A 291 -7.56 -9.40 -15.95
C ALA A 291 -8.57 -8.62 -15.08
N PHE A 292 -8.15 -8.09 -13.93
CA PHE A 292 -9.00 -7.24 -13.09
C PHE A 292 -9.30 -5.90 -13.76
N GLY A 293 -8.32 -5.31 -14.44
CA GLY A 293 -8.53 -4.08 -15.22
C GLY A 293 -9.66 -4.20 -16.22
N LYS A 294 -9.79 -5.33 -16.93
CA LYS A 294 -10.90 -5.60 -17.87
C LYS A 294 -12.26 -5.72 -17.17
N ILE A 295 -12.28 -6.25 -15.93
CA ILE A 295 -13.51 -6.27 -15.10
C ILE A 295 -13.87 -4.84 -14.68
N LEU A 296 -12.90 -4.10 -14.16
CA LEU A 296 -13.06 -2.70 -13.77
C LEU A 296 -13.59 -1.83 -14.93
N GLN A 297 -13.00 -1.95 -16.12
CA GLN A 297 -13.45 -1.21 -17.31
C GLN A 297 -14.94 -1.46 -17.62
N ARG A 298 -15.40 -2.70 -17.48
CA ARG A 298 -16.83 -3.03 -17.69
C ARG A 298 -17.72 -2.39 -16.63
N LEU A 299 -17.31 -2.43 -15.36
CA LEU A 299 -18.04 -1.83 -14.25
C LEU A 299 -18.14 -0.30 -14.42
N LEU A 300 -17.02 0.37 -14.67
CA LEU A 300 -16.96 1.81 -14.89
C LEU A 300 -17.91 2.26 -15.99
N ARG A 301 -17.95 1.55 -17.12
CA ARG A 301 -18.88 1.86 -18.24
C ARG A 301 -20.34 1.78 -17.86
N THR A 302 -20.69 1.14 -16.75
CA THR A 302 -22.07 1.12 -16.21
C THR A 302 -22.31 2.17 -15.13
N GLY A 303 -21.30 2.98 -14.78
CA GLY A 303 -21.37 3.98 -13.72
C GLY A 303 -21.09 3.42 -12.32
N VAL A 304 -20.58 2.19 -12.21
CA VAL A 304 -20.25 1.56 -10.94
C VAL A 304 -18.73 1.51 -10.78
N GLY A 305 -18.24 2.19 -9.75
CA GLY A 305 -16.84 2.08 -9.30
C GLY A 305 -16.65 0.93 -8.32
N ILE A 306 -15.42 0.43 -8.24
CA ILE A 306 -14.99 -0.47 -7.16
C ILE A 306 -13.67 0.03 -6.60
N HIS A 307 -13.51 -0.05 -5.27
CA HIS A 307 -12.31 0.45 -4.59
C HIS A 307 -11.96 -0.41 -3.36
N HIS A 308 -10.79 -1.02 -3.37
CA HIS A 308 -10.25 -1.78 -2.24
C HIS A 308 -8.72 -1.93 -2.33
N ALA A 309 -8.07 -2.28 -1.21
CA ALA A 309 -6.61 -2.39 -1.10
C ALA A 309 -5.98 -3.47 -2.02
N GLY A 310 -6.76 -4.45 -2.49
CA GLY A 310 -6.29 -5.49 -3.43
C GLY A 310 -6.17 -5.04 -4.88
N MET A 311 -6.58 -3.80 -5.22
CA MET A 311 -6.44 -3.24 -6.56
C MET A 311 -5.05 -2.62 -6.75
N LEU A 312 -4.59 -2.58 -8.00
CA LEU A 312 -3.39 -1.81 -8.34
C LEU A 312 -3.59 -0.32 -8.06
N PRO A 313 -2.57 0.40 -7.59
CA PRO A 313 -2.64 1.83 -7.26
C PRO A 313 -3.23 2.67 -8.40
N ARG A 314 -2.78 2.47 -9.65
CA ARG A 314 -3.29 3.17 -10.84
C ARG A 314 -4.80 3.02 -11.04
N TYR A 315 -5.37 1.86 -10.75
CA TYR A 315 -6.82 1.64 -10.89
C TYR A 315 -7.60 2.26 -9.75
N ARG A 316 -7.05 2.26 -8.53
CA ARG A 316 -7.66 2.98 -7.39
C ARG A 316 -7.73 4.47 -7.70
N ARG A 317 -6.61 5.07 -8.13
CA ARG A 317 -6.55 6.48 -8.52
C ARG A 317 -7.53 6.82 -9.64
N LEU A 318 -7.66 5.98 -10.67
CA LEU A 318 -8.65 6.17 -11.72
C LEU A 318 -10.08 6.26 -11.18
N VAL A 319 -10.45 5.36 -10.26
CA VAL A 319 -11.78 5.37 -9.63
C VAL A 319 -11.97 6.64 -8.80
N GLU A 320 -10.96 7.06 -8.06
CA GLU A 320 -10.95 8.27 -7.25
C GLU A 320 -11.15 9.53 -8.12
N GLN A 321 -10.39 9.66 -9.20
CA GLN A 321 -10.50 10.77 -10.15
C GLN A 321 -11.88 10.83 -10.81
N LEU A 322 -12.42 9.71 -11.26
CA LEU A 322 -13.76 9.64 -11.83
C LEU A 322 -14.84 10.02 -10.81
N ALA A 323 -14.64 9.64 -9.54
CA ALA A 323 -15.54 9.98 -8.45
C ALA A 323 -15.46 11.47 -8.10
N GLN A 324 -14.26 12.06 -8.03
CA GLN A 324 -14.03 13.49 -7.81
C GLN A 324 -14.68 14.34 -8.92
N GLN A 325 -14.65 13.85 -10.16
CA GLN A 325 -15.37 14.49 -11.29
C GLN A 325 -16.89 14.29 -11.25
N GLY A 326 -17.42 13.59 -10.25
CA GLY A 326 -18.86 13.32 -10.13
C GLY A 326 -19.41 12.33 -11.17
N LEU A 327 -18.55 11.57 -11.85
CA LEU A 327 -18.96 10.66 -12.91
C LEU A 327 -19.48 9.32 -12.38
N LEU A 328 -19.09 8.92 -11.17
CA LEU A 328 -19.49 7.64 -10.58
C LEU A 328 -20.65 7.81 -9.59
N PRO A 329 -21.89 7.49 -9.97
CA PRO A 329 -23.04 7.56 -9.05
C PRO A 329 -22.99 6.50 -7.95
N VAL A 330 -22.28 5.39 -8.14
CA VAL A 330 -22.14 4.32 -7.13
C VAL A 330 -20.69 3.84 -7.08
N ILE A 331 -20.18 3.69 -5.86
CA ILE A 331 -18.86 3.11 -5.60
C ILE A 331 -19.05 2.00 -4.57
N CYS A 332 -18.66 0.78 -4.91
CA CYS A 332 -18.58 -0.34 -3.97
C CYS A 332 -17.14 -0.45 -3.46
N GLY A 333 -16.94 -0.51 -2.15
CA GLY A 333 -15.59 -0.59 -1.62
C GLY A 333 -15.54 -1.18 -0.23
N THR A 334 -14.31 -1.35 0.27
CA THR A 334 -14.08 -1.75 1.64
C THR A 334 -13.95 -0.52 2.54
N ASP A 335 -14.06 -0.71 3.85
CA ASP A 335 -13.89 0.36 4.86
C ASP A 335 -12.57 1.14 4.71
N THR A 336 -11.60 0.61 3.98
CA THR A 336 -10.34 1.29 3.65
C THR A 336 -10.48 2.53 2.75
N LEU A 337 -11.55 2.64 1.94
CA LEU A 337 -11.89 3.90 1.25
C LEU A 337 -12.22 5.00 2.26
N GLY A 338 -12.59 4.63 3.47
CA GLY A 338 -12.83 5.55 4.58
C GLY A 338 -11.60 6.27 5.12
N VAL A 339 -10.37 5.89 4.71
CA VAL A 339 -9.14 6.50 5.21
C VAL A 339 -8.47 7.29 4.09
N GLY A 340 -8.49 8.62 4.22
CA GLY A 340 -7.62 9.51 3.46
C GLY A 340 -7.96 9.80 2.00
N ILE A 341 -9.15 9.50 1.50
CA ILE A 341 -9.52 9.80 0.12
C ILE A 341 -10.65 10.83 0.08
N ASN A 342 -10.40 11.94 -0.61
CA ASN A 342 -11.37 13.00 -0.80
C ASN A 342 -12.31 12.70 -1.98
N VAL A 343 -13.22 11.74 -1.78
CA VAL A 343 -14.28 11.42 -2.74
C VAL A 343 -15.59 12.06 -2.26
N PRO A 344 -16.25 12.86 -3.09
CA PRO A 344 -17.50 13.50 -2.71
C PRO A 344 -18.64 12.46 -2.66
N ILE A 345 -19.07 12.07 -1.47
CA ILE A 345 -20.10 11.07 -1.22
C ILE A 345 -21.32 11.76 -0.59
N HIS A 346 -22.50 11.55 -1.18
CA HIS A 346 -23.77 11.98 -0.58
C HIS A 346 -24.29 10.96 0.42
N SER A 347 -24.32 9.66 0.01
CA SER A 347 -24.89 8.59 0.82
C SER A 347 -23.88 7.47 1.09
N VAL A 348 -23.87 7.00 2.33
CA VAL A 348 -23.10 5.82 2.76
C VAL A 348 -24.06 4.68 3.07
N VAL A 349 -23.85 3.51 2.48
CA VAL A 349 -24.62 2.30 2.73
C VAL A 349 -23.73 1.24 3.36
N LEU A 350 -23.96 0.94 4.62
CA LEU A 350 -23.26 -0.08 5.38
C LEU A 350 -23.95 -1.44 5.18
N THR A 351 -23.26 -2.38 4.54
CA THR A 351 -23.79 -3.74 4.28
C THR A 351 -23.81 -4.62 5.52
N ALA A 352 -23.05 -4.26 6.56
CA ALA A 352 -23.03 -4.93 7.85
C ALA A 352 -22.57 -3.96 8.94
N LEU A 353 -22.90 -4.26 10.20
CA LEU A 353 -22.36 -3.58 11.38
C LEU A 353 -21.34 -4.46 12.14
N THR A 354 -20.72 -5.38 11.40
CA THR A 354 -19.71 -6.31 11.92
C THR A 354 -18.57 -6.45 10.94
N LYS A 355 -17.35 -6.66 11.45
CA LYS A 355 -16.15 -6.91 10.64
C LYS A 355 -15.27 -7.99 11.28
N PHE A 356 -14.40 -8.60 10.47
CA PHE A 356 -13.37 -9.51 10.93
C PHE A 356 -12.16 -8.73 11.42
N ASP A 357 -11.66 -9.01 12.63
CA ASP A 357 -10.54 -8.28 13.24
C ASP A 357 -9.18 -8.96 13.07
N GLY A 358 -9.11 -9.95 12.20
CA GLY A 358 -7.92 -10.80 11.99
C GLY A 358 -8.04 -12.15 12.68
N THR A 359 -8.81 -12.23 13.78
CA THR A 359 -9.00 -13.45 14.58
C THR A 359 -10.45 -13.91 14.63
N LYS A 360 -11.39 -12.97 14.79
CA LYS A 360 -12.84 -13.26 14.95
C LYS A 360 -13.71 -12.17 14.32
N MET A 361 -14.97 -12.53 14.07
CA MET A 361 -16.00 -11.54 13.74
C MET A 361 -16.40 -10.76 15.01
N ARG A 362 -16.46 -9.43 14.92
CA ARG A 362 -16.94 -8.52 15.96
C ARG A 362 -17.82 -7.41 15.41
N ARG A 363 -18.54 -6.75 16.28
CA ARG A 363 -19.26 -5.51 15.92
C ARG A 363 -18.27 -4.37 15.67
N LEU A 364 -18.68 -3.43 14.85
CA LEU A 364 -17.97 -2.18 14.66
C LEU A 364 -17.82 -1.44 15.99
N ARG A 365 -16.68 -0.78 16.17
CA ARG A 365 -16.48 0.20 17.24
C ARG A 365 -17.11 1.53 16.84
N ALA A 366 -17.41 2.38 17.82
CA ALA A 366 -17.98 3.70 17.57
C ALA A 366 -17.10 4.52 16.63
N ARG A 367 -15.77 4.54 16.85
CA ARG A 367 -14.81 5.21 15.97
C ARG A 367 -14.90 4.72 14.54
N GLU A 368 -14.90 3.42 14.29
CA GLU A 368 -14.98 2.83 12.95
C GLU A 368 -16.28 3.22 12.26
N PHE A 369 -17.38 3.19 12.99
CA PHE A 369 -18.68 3.60 12.47
C PHE A 369 -18.67 5.08 12.09
N HIS A 370 -18.21 5.98 12.97
CA HIS A 370 -18.19 7.42 12.70
C HIS A 370 -17.25 7.82 11.59
N GLN A 371 -16.12 7.12 11.42
CA GLN A 371 -15.21 7.31 10.28
C GLN A 371 -15.87 6.99 8.95
N ILE A 372 -16.63 5.89 8.89
CA ILE A 372 -17.34 5.48 7.69
C ILE A 372 -18.55 6.41 7.45
N ALA A 373 -19.40 6.59 8.44
CA ALA A 373 -20.60 7.43 8.38
C ALA A 373 -20.25 8.90 8.10
N GLY A 374 -19.12 9.35 8.65
CA GLY A 374 -18.60 10.71 8.46
C GLY A 374 -18.27 11.09 7.02
N ARG A 375 -18.23 10.14 6.11
CA ARG A 375 -18.02 10.39 4.66
C ARG A 375 -19.29 10.88 3.94
N ALA A 376 -20.47 10.67 4.53
CA ALA A 376 -21.71 11.12 3.92
C ALA A 376 -21.87 12.64 4.03
N GLY A 377 -22.42 13.24 2.98
CA GLY A 377 -22.68 14.68 2.90
C GLY A 377 -21.50 15.50 2.35
N ARG A 378 -21.71 16.13 1.19
CA ARG A 378 -20.70 16.94 0.51
C ARG A 378 -20.84 18.40 0.92
N MET A 379 -19.79 18.93 1.55
CA MET A 379 -19.74 20.35 1.88
C MET A 379 -19.92 21.21 0.61
N GLY A 380 -20.76 22.23 0.68
CA GLY A 380 -21.05 23.13 -0.43
C GLY A 380 -22.04 22.60 -1.50
N PHE A 381 -22.42 21.32 -1.43
CA PHE A 381 -23.34 20.68 -2.37
C PHE A 381 -24.59 20.12 -1.70
N ASP A 382 -24.45 19.50 -0.55
CA ASP A 382 -25.54 18.80 0.14
C ASP A 382 -25.98 19.58 1.39
N THR A 383 -27.27 19.57 1.66
CA THR A 383 -27.84 20.10 2.91
C THR A 383 -27.93 19.04 4.00
N GLU A 384 -27.84 17.78 3.63
CA GLU A 384 -27.90 16.62 4.50
C GLU A 384 -27.16 15.45 3.84
N GLY A 385 -26.44 14.66 4.63
CA GLY A 385 -25.83 13.40 4.21
C GLY A 385 -26.65 12.20 4.72
N LEU A 386 -26.75 11.13 3.95
CA LEU A 386 -27.55 9.96 4.29
C LEU A 386 -26.65 8.76 4.64
N VAL A 387 -26.92 8.14 5.79
CA VAL A 387 -26.25 6.92 6.25
C VAL A 387 -27.27 5.80 6.41
N ILE A 388 -27.17 4.77 5.58
CA ILE A 388 -28.09 3.64 5.58
C ILE A 388 -27.34 2.41 6.12
N ALA A 389 -27.93 1.71 7.10
CA ALA A 389 -27.46 0.40 7.54
C ALA A 389 -28.42 -0.69 7.07
N GLU A 390 -27.88 -1.70 6.40
CA GLU A 390 -28.64 -2.85 5.93
C GLU A 390 -28.83 -3.88 7.07
N ALA A 391 -30.01 -4.44 7.16
CA ALA A 391 -30.29 -5.56 8.06
C ALA A 391 -29.54 -6.82 7.64
N PRO A 392 -29.25 -7.76 8.54
CA PRO A 392 -28.70 -9.06 8.19
C PRO A 392 -29.60 -9.81 7.18
N GLU A 393 -28.99 -10.56 6.28
CA GLU A 393 -29.67 -11.27 5.20
C GLU A 393 -30.86 -12.13 5.69
N TYR A 394 -30.69 -12.83 6.83
CA TYR A 394 -31.77 -13.65 7.41
C TYR A 394 -32.98 -12.81 7.87
N GLU A 395 -32.79 -11.56 8.28
CA GLU A 395 -33.88 -10.63 8.61
C GLU A 395 -34.58 -10.14 7.33
N ILE A 396 -33.82 -9.78 6.30
CA ILE A 396 -34.34 -9.36 4.99
C ILE A 396 -35.19 -10.50 4.39
N GLU A 397 -34.71 -11.73 4.43
CA GLU A 397 -35.44 -12.91 3.93
C GLU A 397 -36.72 -13.17 4.74
N ASN A 398 -36.65 -13.02 6.05
CA ASN A 398 -37.80 -13.13 6.93
C ASN A 398 -38.86 -12.07 6.58
N GLN A 399 -38.44 -10.84 6.36
CA GLN A 399 -39.31 -9.76 5.95
C GLN A 399 -39.97 -10.04 4.59
N LYS A 400 -39.18 -10.49 3.60
CA LYS A 400 -39.69 -10.94 2.30
C LYS A 400 -40.76 -12.06 2.41
N ALA A 401 -40.51 -13.01 3.32
CA ALA A 401 -41.44 -14.10 3.57
C ALA A 401 -42.76 -13.63 4.24
N ILE A 402 -42.64 -12.66 5.17
CA ILE A 402 -43.79 -12.02 5.82
C ILE A 402 -44.60 -11.20 4.80
N ALA A 403 -43.94 -10.41 3.98
CA ALA A 403 -44.59 -9.60 2.93
C ALA A 403 -45.34 -10.49 1.92
N LYS A 404 -44.77 -11.62 1.51
CA LYS A 404 -45.43 -12.62 0.64
C LYS A 404 -46.69 -13.23 1.26
N ALA A 405 -46.78 -13.30 2.61
CA ALA A 405 -47.96 -13.78 3.30
C ALA A 405 -49.14 -12.78 3.25
N GLY A 406 -48.90 -11.52 2.80
CA GLY A 406 -49.95 -10.55 2.47
C GLY A 406 -50.85 -10.16 3.62
N GLY A 407 -50.39 -10.20 4.88
CA GLY A 407 -51.23 -9.86 6.08
C GLY A 407 -52.22 -10.96 6.49
N ASP A 408 -52.31 -12.06 5.77
CA ASP A 408 -53.20 -13.18 6.13
C ASP A 408 -52.69 -13.88 7.42
N PRO A 409 -53.44 -13.86 8.53
CA PRO A 409 -52.99 -14.43 9.82
C PRO A 409 -52.70 -15.94 9.74
N LYS A 410 -53.39 -16.68 8.83
CA LYS A 410 -53.15 -18.14 8.64
C LYS A 410 -51.87 -18.40 7.87
N LYS A 411 -51.49 -17.56 6.89
CA LYS A 411 -50.24 -17.64 6.15
C LYS A 411 -49.07 -17.17 7.00
N LEU A 412 -49.22 -16.08 7.79
CA LEU A 412 -48.22 -15.56 8.70
C LEU A 412 -47.79 -16.61 9.74
N LYS A 413 -48.71 -17.38 10.28
CA LYS A 413 -48.42 -18.49 11.23
C LYS A 413 -47.63 -19.63 10.60
N LYS A 414 -47.64 -19.78 9.27
CA LYS A 414 -46.91 -20.82 8.52
C LYS A 414 -45.51 -20.35 8.04
N VAL A 415 -45.19 -19.08 8.16
CA VAL A 415 -43.87 -18.56 7.77
C VAL A 415 -42.82 -19.10 8.76
N LYS A 416 -41.92 -19.97 8.26
CA LYS A 416 -40.74 -20.39 8.99
C LYS A 416 -39.71 -19.29 8.94
N ARG A 417 -39.48 -18.61 10.07
CA ARG A 417 -38.45 -17.60 10.17
C ARG A 417 -37.05 -18.26 10.20
N LYS A 418 -36.11 -17.76 9.39
CA LYS A 418 -34.70 -18.12 9.46
C LYS A 418 -34.11 -17.56 10.76
N LYS A 419 -33.26 -18.31 11.41
CA LYS A 419 -32.42 -17.86 12.53
C LYS A 419 -31.08 -17.41 12.01
N ALA A 420 -30.38 -16.56 12.77
CA ALA A 420 -28.99 -16.28 12.51
C ALA A 420 -28.17 -17.58 12.39
N PRO A 421 -27.23 -17.69 11.44
CA PRO A 421 -26.30 -18.81 11.38
C PRO A 421 -25.54 -18.99 12.71
N GLU A 422 -25.13 -20.21 13.02
CA GLU A 422 -24.34 -20.50 14.22
C GLU A 422 -22.98 -19.76 14.12
N GLY A 423 -22.57 -19.12 15.21
CA GLY A 423 -21.35 -18.29 15.24
C GLY A 423 -21.47 -16.91 14.60
N PHE A 424 -22.64 -16.56 14.05
CA PHE A 424 -22.87 -15.26 13.43
C PHE A 424 -23.01 -14.14 14.48
N VAL A 425 -22.21 -13.09 14.39
CA VAL A 425 -22.32 -11.90 15.22
C VAL A 425 -23.48 -11.04 14.70
N THR A 426 -24.58 -11.03 15.43
CA THR A 426 -25.83 -10.39 15.02
C THR A 426 -25.81 -8.88 15.26
N TRP A 427 -26.51 -8.15 14.38
CA TRP A 427 -26.85 -6.75 14.58
C TRP A 427 -28.32 -6.50 14.21
N ASN A 428 -28.86 -5.39 14.65
CA ASN A 428 -30.22 -4.94 14.37
C ASN A 428 -30.30 -3.41 14.49
N GLN A 429 -31.47 -2.84 14.30
CA GLN A 429 -31.68 -1.40 14.42
C GLN A 429 -31.18 -0.84 15.76
N SER A 430 -31.43 -1.50 16.88
CA SER A 430 -30.94 -1.04 18.20
C SER A 430 -29.40 -1.07 18.28
N THR A 431 -28.73 -1.92 17.51
CA THR A 431 -27.26 -1.89 17.41
C THR A 431 -26.81 -0.66 16.62
N PHE A 432 -27.53 -0.32 15.57
CA PHE A 432 -27.28 0.87 14.74
C PHE A 432 -27.51 2.16 15.55
N ASP A 433 -28.65 2.26 16.24
CA ASP A 433 -28.99 3.42 17.10
C ASP A 433 -27.90 3.67 18.16
N LYS A 434 -27.42 2.58 18.80
CA LYS A 434 -26.32 2.68 19.77
C LYS A 434 -25.01 3.16 19.17
N LEU A 435 -24.68 2.79 17.93
CA LEU A 435 -23.46 3.25 17.26
C LEU A 435 -23.57 4.73 16.87
N ILE A 436 -24.76 5.21 16.52
CA ILE A 436 -25.03 6.62 16.23
C ILE A 436 -24.73 7.49 17.44
N ASP A 437 -25.22 7.06 18.62
CA ASP A 437 -25.15 7.84 19.87
C ASP A 437 -23.81 7.63 20.62
N ALA A 438 -23.00 6.63 20.25
CA ALA A 438 -21.78 6.32 20.98
C ALA A 438 -20.64 7.29 20.63
N GLU A 439 -19.94 7.78 21.64
CA GLU A 439 -18.70 8.51 21.43
C GLU A 439 -17.57 7.56 20.98
N PRO A 440 -16.59 8.06 20.18
CA PRO A 440 -15.39 7.30 19.86
C PRO A 440 -14.64 6.87 21.12
N GLU A 441 -14.11 5.65 21.13
CA GLU A 441 -13.34 5.11 22.23
C GLU A 441 -12.08 5.94 22.51
N THR A 442 -11.69 6.09 23.78
CA THR A 442 -10.41 6.73 24.15
C THR A 442 -9.25 6.01 23.48
N LEU A 443 -8.30 6.78 22.95
CA LEU A 443 -7.09 6.23 22.36
C LEU A 443 -6.19 5.65 23.46
N VAL A 444 -5.78 4.41 23.27
CA VAL A 444 -4.79 3.76 24.13
C VAL A 444 -3.47 3.74 23.37
N PRO A 445 -2.42 4.34 23.88
CA PRO A 445 -1.12 4.35 23.21
C PRO A 445 -0.49 2.96 23.17
N HIS A 446 0.19 2.66 22.07
CA HIS A 446 0.92 1.40 21.87
C HIS A 446 2.35 1.71 21.42
N LEU A 447 3.29 1.66 22.37
CA LEU A 447 4.72 1.70 22.07
C LEU A 447 5.22 0.27 21.89
N LYS A 448 6.03 0.05 20.88
CA LYS A 448 6.79 -1.19 20.64
C LYS A 448 8.26 -0.81 20.49
N ILE A 449 9.16 -1.60 21.03
CA ILE A 449 10.58 -1.49 20.72
C ILE A 449 10.95 -2.55 19.69
N THR A 450 11.53 -2.11 18.58
CA THR A 450 11.93 -2.96 17.46
C THR A 450 13.43 -2.82 17.17
N HIS A 451 14.00 -3.77 16.45
CA HIS A 451 15.38 -3.72 16.02
C HIS A 451 15.68 -2.48 15.19
N SER A 452 14.76 -2.12 14.27
CA SER A 452 14.88 -0.90 13.46
C SER A 452 14.93 0.38 14.30
N MET A 453 14.14 0.46 15.37
CA MET A 453 14.17 1.61 16.29
C MET A 453 15.50 1.71 17.02
N VAL A 454 16.00 0.59 17.54
CA VAL A 454 17.31 0.55 18.23
C VAL A 454 18.44 0.93 17.27
N LEU A 455 18.42 0.42 16.02
CA LEU A 455 19.43 0.78 15.01
C LEU A 455 19.38 2.26 14.65
N ASN A 456 18.20 2.86 14.53
CA ASN A 456 18.09 4.31 14.30
C ASN A 456 18.68 5.12 15.49
N GLU A 457 18.47 4.69 16.72
CA GLU A 457 19.09 5.30 17.89
C GLU A 457 20.62 5.11 17.94
N VAL A 458 21.11 3.93 17.57
CA VAL A 458 22.53 3.67 17.44
C VAL A 458 23.19 4.54 16.36
N ALA A 459 22.52 4.75 15.25
CA ALA A 459 22.98 5.62 14.16
C ALA A 459 23.17 7.08 14.58
N GLN A 460 22.44 7.54 15.61
CA GLN A 460 22.66 8.85 16.22
C GLN A 460 24.01 8.97 16.94
N GLY A 461 24.61 7.82 17.31
CA GLY A 461 25.83 7.75 18.13
C GLY A 461 25.58 7.98 19.64
N GLY A 462 26.61 7.87 20.47
CA GLY A 462 26.51 8.03 21.92
C GLY A 462 25.73 6.90 22.61
N ASP A 463 25.08 7.20 23.74
CA ASP A 463 24.38 6.22 24.57
C ASP A 463 22.96 5.90 24.07
N ALA A 464 22.88 5.10 23.02
CA ALA A 464 21.61 4.68 22.45
C ALA A 464 20.71 3.91 23.46
N ARG A 465 21.35 3.17 24.40
CA ARG A 465 20.57 2.42 25.40
C ARG A 465 19.86 3.35 26.37
N ALA A 466 20.54 4.41 26.83
CA ALA A 466 19.93 5.41 27.71
C ALA A 466 18.76 6.13 27.01
N ARG A 467 18.90 6.49 25.73
CA ARG A 467 17.81 7.14 24.98
C ARG A 467 16.60 6.23 24.76
N ILE A 468 16.81 4.93 24.55
CA ILE A 468 15.71 3.95 24.50
C ILE A 468 15.03 3.83 25.86
N ASP A 469 15.79 3.87 26.97
CA ASP A 469 15.21 3.88 28.31
C ASP A 469 14.37 5.14 28.56
N ASP A 470 14.89 6.32 28.22
CA ASP A 470 14.16 7.59 28.32
C ASP A 470 12.87 7.56 27.47
N LEU A 471 12.94 7.03 26.23
CA LEU A 471 11.77 6.86 25.37
C LEU A 471 10.68 5.98 26.01
N ILE A 472 11.09 4.87 26.66
CA ILE A 472 10.18 3.98 27.37
C ILE A 472 9.59 4.68 28.59
N ASP A 473 10.43 5.33 29.39
CA ASP A 473 10.04 6.00 30.63
C ASP A 473 9.12 7.20 30.36
N ASP A 474 9.35 7.93 29.29
CA ASP A 474 8.51 9.04 28.85
C ASP A 474 7.25 8.61 28.11
N SER A 475 7.13 7.34 27.72
CA SER A 475 5.94 6.85 27.04
C SER A 475 4.68 6.89 27.93
N ALA A 476 3.50 6.91 27.28
CA ALA A 476 2.22 6.86 27.97
C ALA A 476 1.77 5.42 28.33
N GLN A 477 2.71 4.47 28.40
CA GLN A 477 2.46 3.08 28.79
C GLN A 477 2.29 2.94 30.31
N THR A 478 1.57 1.89 30.74
CA THR A 478 1.47 1.54 32.15
C THR A 478 2.83 1.06 32.71
N PRO A 479 3.05 1.12 34.04
CA PRO A 479 4.31 0.64 34.63
C PRO A 479 4.68 -0.79 34.26
N ASP A 480 3.69 -1.71 34.24
CA ASP A 480 3.93 -3.11 33.84
C ASP A 480 4.32 -3.24 32.35
N GLN A 481 3.73 -2.40 31.50
CA GLN A 481 4.10 -2.35 30.08
C GLN A 481 5.51 -1.78 29.87
N LYS A 482 5.89 -0.75 30.65
CA LYS A 482 7.25 -0.18 30.59
C LYS A 482 8.30 -1.20 31.00
N GLU A 483 8.07 -1.96 32.10
CA GLU A 483 8.97 -3.02 32.53
C GLU A 483 9.18 -4.07 31.41
N HIS A 484 8.10 -4.46 30.73
CA HIS A 484 8.18 -5.38 29.60
C HIS A 484 8.94 -4.78 28.41
N LEU A 485 8.78 -3.48 28.11
CA LEU A 485 9.50 -2.81 27.04
C LEU A 485 10.99 -2.69 27.34
N HIS A 486 11.39 -2.45 28.61
CA HIS A 486 12.81 -2.47 29.01
C HIS A 486 13.44 -3.86 28.83
N GLN A 487 12.74 -4.92 29.24
CA GLN A 487 13.18 -6.29 29.00
C GLN A 487 13.34 -6.56 27.50
N ARG A 488 12.38 -6.10 26.69
CA ARG A 488 12.42 -6.23 25.24
C ARG A 488 13.60 -5.47 24.62
N ALA A 489 13.90 -4.28 25.11
CA ALA A 489 15.06 -3.51 24.69
C ALA A 489 16.37 -4.27 24.99
N ASP A 490 16.51 -4.84 26.20
CA ASP A 490 17.67 -5.64 26.58
C ASP A 490 17.87 -6.84 25.65
N GLU A 491 16.80 -7.57 25.33
CA GLU A 491 16.83 -8.69 24.40
C GLU A 491 17.27 -8.28 22.98
N ILE A 492 16.77 -7.12 22.51
CA ILE A 492 17.11 -6.61 21.18
C ILE A 492 18.57 -6.18 21.13
N PHE A 493 19.06 -5.42 22.13
CA PHE A 493 20.46 -5.03 22.20
C PHE A 493 21.38 -6.26 22.23
N GLN A 494 21.03 -7.29 23.03
CA GLN A 494 21.80 -8.53 23.08
C GLN A 494 21.84 -9.22 21.71
N THR A 495 20.68 -9.29 21.02
CA THR A 495 20.62 -9.89 19.68
C THR A 495 21.52 -9.16 18.68
N LEU A 496 21.50 -7.82 18.71
CA LEU A 496 22.32 -7.01 17.80
C LEU A 496 23.83 -7.15 18.09
N PHE A 497 24.21 -7.39 19.36
CA PHE A 497 25.60 -7.73 19.73
C PHE A 497 25.98 -9.12 19.25
N ASP A 498 25.15 -10.12 19.49
CA ASP A 498 25.44 -11.51 19.16
C ASP A 498 25.53 -11.73 17.63
N THR A 499 24.84 -10.90 16.87
CA THR A 499 24.90 -10.89 15.39
C THR A 499 25.96 -9.93 14.83
N GLU A 500 26.79 -9.34 15.69
CA GLU A 500 27.86 -8.40 15.32
C GLU A 500 27.38 -7.19 14.51
N VAL A 501 26.09 -6.81 14.64
CA VAL A 501 25.52 -5.63 13.97
C VAL A 501 25.90 -4.34 14.69
N ILE A 502 26.02 -4.40 16.03
CA ILE A 502 26.45 -3.26 16.84
C ILE A 502 27.65 -3.63 17.72
N GLU A 503 28.43 -2.62 18.06
CA GLU A 503 29.54 -2.70 19.01
C GLU A 503 29.49 -1.55 20.02
N THR A 504 30.20 -1.65 21.12
CA THR A 504 30.27 -0.60 22.16
C THR A 504 31.67 -0.19 22.48
N GLU A 505 31.81 1.09 22.86
CA GLU A 505 33.01 1.65 23.43
C GLU A 505 32.74 2.26 24.81
N ASP A 506 33.56 1.94 25.80
CA ASP A 506 33.39 2.46 27.16
C ASP A 506 33.79 3.93 27.22
N ARG A 507 32.91 4.77 27.75
CA ARG A 507 33.19 6.19 28.02
C ARG A 507 33.97 6.39 29.32
N LYS A 508 34.72 7.48 29.40
CA LYS A 508 35.47 7.84 30.58
C LYS A 508 34.65 8.14 31.85
N ASP A 509 33.36 8.45 31.66
CA ASP A 509 32.36 8.69 32.70
C ASP A 509 31.68 7.43 33.21
N GLY A 510 32.00 6.25 32.62
CA GLY A 510 31.44 4.94 32.95
C GLY A 510 30.19 4.58 32.14
N GLY A 511 29.78 5.42 31.19
CA GLY A 511 28.75 5.10 30.22
C GLY A 511 29.30 4.30 29.02
N LYS A 512 28.44 3.94 28.08
CA LYS A 512 28.81 3.27 26.84
C LYS A 512 28.31 4.09 25.64
N ASP A 513 29.14 4.15 24.61
CA ASP A 513 28.74 4.61 23.31
C ASP A 513 28.49 3.38 22.40
N TYR A 514 27.48 3.46 21.57
CA TYR A 514 27.04 2.39 20.70
C TYR A 514 27.27 2.79 19.25
N TYR A 515 27.76 1.87 18.44
CA TYR A 515 28.09 2.08 17.03
C TYR A 515 27.60 0.91 16.20
N MET A 516 27.26 1.17 14.96
CA MET A 516 27.08 0.11 13.96
C MET A 516 28.47 -0.38 13.52
N THR A 517 28.62 -1.68 13.29
CA THR A 517 29.88 -2.25 12.76
C THR A 517 30.16 -1.71 11.35
N LEU A 518 31.43 -1.54 11.01
CA LEU A 518 31.90 -0.78 9.84
C LEU A 518 31.50 -1.33 8.47
N ASP A 519 31.02 -2.57 8.41
CA ASP A 519 30.71 -3.26 7.16
C ASP A 519 29.22 -3.19 6.76
N MET A 520 28.40 -2.44 7.52
CA MET A 520 26.97 -2.29 7.22
C MET A 520 26.75 -1.17 6.19
N PRO A 521 25.96 -1.43 5.12
CA PRO A 521 25.56 -0.39 4.17
C PRO A 521 24.79 0.75 4.84
N ASP A 522 24.90 1.97 4.31
CA ASP A 522 24.18 3.14 4.82
C ASP A 522 22.65 2.97 4.83
N ASP A 523 22.14 2.12 3.95
CA ASP A 523 20.72 1.80 3.81
C ASP A 523 20.30 0.48 4.48
N PHE A 524 21.21 -0.15 5.25
CA PHE A 524 20.91 -1.38 6.00
C PHE A 524 19.73 -1.15 6.96
N ALA A 525 18.80 -2.09 6.96
CA ALA A 525 17.63 -2.04 7.82
C ALA A 525 17.10 -3.42 8.19
N LEU A 526 16.61 -3.54 9.40
CA LEU A 526 15.91 -4.71 9.90
C LEU A 526 14.40 -4.42 9.90
N ASP A 527 13.85 -4.20 8.70
CA ASP A 527 12.47 -3.73 8.50
C ASP A 527 11.40 -4.76 8.87
N GLN A 528 11.76 -6.05 8.81
CA GLN A 528 10.86 -7.13 9.18
C GLN A 528 11.16 -7.64 10.59
N PRO A 529 10.14 -8.06 11.37
CA PRO A 529 10.35 -8.55 12.73
C PRO A 529 11.38 -9.69 12.84
N LEU A 530 11.43 -10.57 11.84
CA LEU A 530 12.36 -11.71 11.78
C LEU A 530 13.61 -11.45 10.92
N SER A 531 13.90 -10.18 10.54
CA SER A 531 15.15 -9.85 9.83
C SER A 531 16.41 -10.31 10.57
N PRO A 532 16.52 -10.22 11.93
CA PRO A 532 17.69 -10.76 12.64
C PRO A 532 17.82 -12.29 12.52
N PHE A 533 16.70 -13.01 12.48
CA PHE A 533 16.73 -14.45 12.18
C PHE A 533 17.20 -14.71 10.76
N LEU A 534 16.76 -13.91 9.78
CA LEU A 534 17.24 -14.04 8.40
C LEU A 534 18.76 -13.95 8.35
N LEU A 535 19.37 -12.92 8.99
CA LEU A 535 20.83 -12.77 9.03
C LEU A 535 21.53 -14.00 9.63
N ALA A 536 21.04 -14.49 10.77
CA ALA A 536 21.61 -15.68 11.41
C ALA A 536 21.45 -16.94 10.54
N ALA A 537 20.31 -17.07 9.86
CA ALA A 537 20.01 -18.24 9.04
C ALA A 537 20.83 -18.28 7.73
N LEU A 538 21.26 -17.12 7.20
CA LEU A 538 22.13 -17.08 6.01
C LEU A 538 23.44 -17.86 6.19
N GLU A 539 23.96 -17.96 7.41
CA GLU A 539 25.17 -18.74 7.72
C GLU A 539 25.00 -20.26 7.55
N LEU A 540 23.76 -20.73 7.42
CA LEU A 540 23.45 -22.15 7.21
C LEU A 540 23.53 -22.57 5.74
N LEU A 541 23.60 -21.61 4.82
CA LEU A 541 23.65 -21.86 3.38
C LEU A 541 25.09 -22.07 2.90
N ASP A 542 25.24 -22.94 1.91
CA ASP A 542 26.50 -23.12 1.18
C ASP A 542 26.53 -22.12 0.00
N PRO A 543 27.46 -21.13 0.03
CA PRO A 543 27.57 -20.14 -1.05
C PRO A 543 27.98 -20.72 -2.42
N GLU A 544 28.54 -21.93 -2.44
CA GLU A 544 28.93 -22.62 -3.68
C GLU A 544 27.79 -23.49 -4.26
N SER A 545 26.61 -23.47 -3.64
CA SER A 545 25.48 -24.26 -4.12
C SER A 545 24.82 -23.59 -5.36
N ASP A 546 24.50 -24.39 -6.36
CA ASP A 546 23.76 -23.92 -7.56
C ASP A 546 22.37 -23.32 -7.22
N THR A 547 21.84 -23.61 -6.04
CA THR A 547 20.55 -23.08 -5.55
C THR A 547 20.70 -21.93 -4.56
N TYR A 548 21.92 -21.46 -4.28
CA TYR A 548 22.19 -20.48 -3.23
C TYR A 548 21.29 -19.24 -3.30
N ALA A 549 21.22 -18.57 -4.46
CA ALA A 549 20.37 -17.40 -4.64
C ALA A 549 18.87 -17.69 -4.35
N LEU A 550 18.37 -18.85 -4.80
CA LEU A 550 16.99 -19.27 -4.57
C LEU A 550 16.74 -19.61 -3.09
N ASP A 551 17.72 -20.16 -2.42
CA ASP A 551 17.63 -20.53 -1.01
C ASP A 551 17.67 -19.29 -0.12
N VAL A 552 18.49 -18.27 -0.44
CA VAL A 552 18.45 -16.94 0.19
C VAL A 552 17.07 -16.30 0.03
N ILE A 553 16.49 -16.36 -1.17
CA ILE A 553 15.13 -15.86 -1.42
C ILE A 553 14.12 -16.59 -0.52
N SER A 554 14.19 -17.92 -0.43
CA SER A 554 13.27 -18.71 0.40
C SER A 554 13.38 -18.36 1.88
N MET A 555 14.59 -18.10 2.37
CA MET A 555 14.83 -17.61 3.73
C MET A 555 14.21 -16.24 3.96
N ALA A 556 14.45 -15.31 3.04
CA ALA A 556 13.84 -13.98 3.11
C ALA A 556 12.30 -14.07 3.07
N GLU A 557 11.74 -14.84 2.14
CA GLU A 557 10.29 -15.05 2.05
C GLU A 557 9.68 -15.60 3.33
N ALA A 558 10.39 -16.53 4.02
CA ALA A 558 9.90 -17.14 5.26
C ALA A 558 9.71 -16.12 6.40
N THR A 559 10.38 -14.98 6.35
CA THR A 559 10.28 -13.90 7.35
C THR A 559 9.21 -12.85 7.04
N LEU A 560 8.65 -12.86 5.83
CA LEU A 560 7.67 -11.89 5.38
C LEU A 560 6.24 -12.25 5.80
N GLU A 561 5.35 -11.24 5.81
CA GLU A 561 3.92 -11.44 6.00
C GLU A 561 3.31 -12.28 4.88
N ASP A 562 2.34 -13.12 5.22
CA ASP A 562 1.70 -14.04 4.27
C ASP A 562 0.77 -13.32 3.29
N PRO A 563 1.02 -13.42 1.97
CA PRO A 563 0.07 -13.01 0.95
C PRO A 563 -1.04 -14.07 0.81
N LYS A 564 -1.92 -14.17 1.82
CA LYS A 564 -2.88 -15.28 2.02
C LYS A 564 -3.68 -15.68 0.77
N GLN A 565 -4.05 -14.70 -0.08
CA GLN A 565 -4.81 -14.98 -1.31
C GLN A 565 -3.94 -15.70 -2.36
N VAL A 566 -2.66 -15.31 -2.45
CA VAL A 566 -1.68 -15.93 -3.36
C VAL A 566 -1.40 -17.36 -2.91
N LEU A 567 -1.09 -17.55 -1.63
CA LEU A 567 -0.81 -18.88 -1.05
C LEU A 567 -1.97 -19.84 -1.20
N ARG A 568 -3.22 -19.38 -0.99
CA ARG A 568 -4.42 -20.20 -1.23
C ARG A 568 -4.59 -20.59 -2.70
N ALA A 569 -4.16 -19.74 -3.63
CA ALA A 569 -4.21 -20.05 -5.05
C ALA A 569 -3.16 -21.08 -5.45
N GLN A 570 -1.93 -20.97 -4.91
CA GLN A 570 -0.87 -21.98 -5.05
C GLN A 570 -1.33 -23.34 -4.49
N GLU A 571 -1.89 -23.36 -3.27
CA GLU A 571 -2.42 -24.58 -2.64
C GLU A 571 -3.51 -25.23 -3.49
N ARG A 572 -4.44 -24.45 -4.03
CA ARG A 572 -5.49 -24.96 -4.93
C ARG A 572 -4.89 -25.62 -6.17
N GLN A 573 -3.94 -24.96 -6.82
CA GLN A 573 -3.27 -25.51 -8.00
C GLN A 573 -2.49 -26.80 -7.67
N ALA A 574 -1.78 -26.82 -6.53
CA ALA A 574 -1.07 -28.03 -6.08
C ALA A 574 -2.04 -29.20 -5.82
N ARG A 575 -3.17 -28.95 -5.17
CA ARG A 575 -4.22 -29.95 -4.94
C ARG A 575 -4.88 -30.43 -6.24
N ASP A 576 -5.15 -29.52 -7.17
CA ASP A 576 -5.73 -29.88 -8.48
C ASP A 576 -4.78 -30.77 -9.28
N LYS A 577 -3.47 -30.44 -9.30
CA LYS A 577 -2.44 -31.26 -9.92
C LYS A 577 -2.34 -32.64 -9.26
N ALA A 578 -2.19 -32.69 -7.94
CA ALA A 578 -2.11 -33.94 -7.21
C ALA A 578 -3.37 -34.80 -7.36
N MET A 579 -4.56 -34.21 -7.43
CA MET A 579 -5.79 -34.92 -7.72
C MET A 579 -5.78 -35.57 -9.13
N ALA A 580 -5.22 -34.86 -10.11
CA ALA A 580 -5.08 -35.40 -11.47
C ALA A 580 -4.08 -36.55 -11.50
N ASP A 581 -2.91 -36.38 -10.86
CA ASP A 581 -1.87 -37.42 -10.78
C ASP A 581 -2.37 -38.66 -10.05
N MET A 582 -3.00 -38.53 -8.89
CA MET A 582 -3.57 -39.63 -8.13
C MET A 582 -4.72 -40.35 -8.87
N LYS A 583 -5.46 -39.63 -9.72
CA LYS A 583 -6.46 -40.27 -10.60
C LYS A 583 -5.82 -41.09 -11.72
N ALA A 584 -4.73 -40.57 -12.30
CA ALA A 584 -3.95 -41.29 -13.30
C ALA A 584 -3.33 -42.58 -12.72
N ASP A 585 -2.86 -42.51 -11.47
CA ASP A 585 -2.32 -43.65 -10.72
C ASP A 585 -3.38 -44.65 -10.23
N GLY A 586 -4.67 -44.35 -10.44
CA GLY A 586 -5.76 -45.24 -10.12
C GLY A 586 -6.12 -45.37 -8.63
N LEU A 587 -5.68 -44.42 -7.76
CA LEU A 587 -6.06 -44.41 -6.36
C LEU A 587 -7.58 -44.27 -6.20
N ASP A 588 -8.15 -44.90 -5.17
CA ASP A 588 -9.55 -44.75 -4.86
C ASP A 588 -9.92 -43.35 -4.31
N TYR A 589 -11.21 -43.05 -4.18
CA TYR A 589 -11.67 -41.72 -3.79
C TYR A 589 -11.26 -41.34 -2.37
N ASP A 590 -11.37 -42.28 -1.42
CA ASP A 590 -11.11 -42.01 -0.02
C ASP A 590 -9.60 -41.81 0.21
N GLU A 591 -8.74 -42.64 -0.41
CA GLU A 591 -7.29 -42.48 -0.39
C GLU A 591 -6.84 -41.13 -0.98
N ARG A 592 -7.48 -40.70 -2.07
CA ARG A 592 -7.18 -39.36 -2.64
C ARG A 592 -7.58 -38.25 -1.70
N MET A 593 -8.75 -38.37 -1.06
CA MET A 593 -9.22 -37.34 -0.12
C MET A 593 -8.29 -37.20 1.10
N ASP A 594 -7.80 -38.32 1.64
CA ASP A 594 -6.86 -38.32 2.77
C ASP A 594 -5.53 -37.66 2.37
N LYS A 595 -4.95 -38.04 1.24
CA LYS A 595 -3.68 -37.47 0.75
C LYS A 595 -3.81 -35.97 0.39
N LEU A 596 -4.98 -35.52 -0.09
CA LEU A 596 -5.21 -34.11 -0.39
C LEU A 596 -5.20 -33.23 0.85
N GLN A 597 -5.45 -33.76 2.05
CA GLN A 597 -5.39 -32.98 3.29
C GLN A 597 -3.95 -32.56 3.65
N GLU A 598 -2.95 -33.33 3.22
CA GLU A 598 -1.54 -33.09 3.45
C GLU A 598 -0.92 -32.10 2.45
N ILE A 599 -1.63 -31.82 1.32
CA ILE A 599 -1.13 -30.96 0.27
C ILE A 599 -1.41 -29.49 0.60
N THR A 600 -0.37 -28.70 0.63
CA THR A 600 -0.35 -27.26 0.87
C THR A 600 0.40 -26.54 -0.26
N TYR A 601 0.55 -25.21 -0.13
CA TYR A 601 1.41 -24.45 -1.04
C TYR A 601 2.89 -24.83 -0.87
N PRO A 602 3.76 -24.56 -1.88
CA PRO A 602 5.18 -24.91 -1.81
C PRO A 602 5.90 -24.19 -0.66
N LYS A 603 6.68 -24.94 0.10
CA LYS A 603 7.45 -24.47 1.25
C LYS A 603 8.90 -24.95 1.17
N PRO A 604 9.71 -24.35 0.30
CA PRO A 604 11.13 -24.72 0.20
C PRO A 604 11.82 -24.52 1.54
N LEU A 605 12.79 -25.41 1.83
CA LEU A 605 13.58 -25.39 3.06
C LEU A 605 12.78 -25.49 4.37
N GLU A 606 11.49 -25.90 4.36
CA GLU A 606 10.62 -25.91 5.56
C GLU A 606 11.29 -26.61 6.75
N ASP A 607 11.74 -27.86 6.60
CA ASP A 607 12.34 -28.65 7.69
C ASP A 607 13.60 -27.97 8.27
N MET A 608 14.45 -27.41 7.41
CA MET A 608 15.68 -26.72 7.82
C MET A 608 15.36 -25.40 8.52
N LEU A 609 14.44 -24.61 7.97
CA LEU A 609 14.04 -23.32 8.52
C LEU A 609 13.31 -23.47 9.85
N GLU A 610 12.42 -24.46 9.99
CA GLU A 610 11.73 -24.73 11.25
C GLU A 610 12.73 -25.19 12.33
N ALA A 611 13.66 -26.08 11.99
CA ALA A 611 14.69 -26.52 12.93
C ALA A 611 15.63 -25.37 13.35
N ALA A 612 16.04 -24.53 12.41
CA ALA A 612 16.86 -23.36 12.69
C ALA A 612 16.12 -22.33 13.55
N PHE A 613 14.85 -22.09 13.26
CA PHE A 613 14.02 -21.16 14.02
C PHE A 613 13.71 -21.69 15.43
N ASP A 614 13.47 -22.98 15.59
CA ASP A 614 13.30 -23.61 16.89
C ASP A 614 14.55 -23.47 17.77
N GLN A 615 15.74 -23.61 17.18
CA GLN A 615 16.99 -23.34 17.88
C GLN A 615 17.13 -21.85 18.21
N TYR A 616 16.91 -20.98 17.24
CA TYR A 616 17.04 -19.53 17.37
C TYR A 616 16.15 -18.98 18.49
N ARG A 617 14.85 -19.34 18.54
CA ARG A 617 13.93 -18.88 19.55
C ARG A 617 14.20 -19.44 20.95
N HIS A 618 15.01 -20.51 21.07
CA HIS A 618 15.49 -20.98 22.36
C HIS A 618 16.49 -20.02 22.99
N ASP A 619 17.37 -19.47 22.14
CA ASP A 619 18.44 -18.56 22.54
C ASP A 619 17.97 -17.09 22.54
N VAL A 620 16.93 -16.77 21.79
CA VAL A 620 16.39 -15.43 21.55
C VAL A 620 14.90 -15.37 21.97
N PRO A 621 14.59 -15.03 23.23
CA PRO A 621 13.23 -15.14 23.79
C PRO A 621 12.15 -14.38 23.03
N TRP A 622 12.47 -13.19 22.49
CA TRP A 622 11.48 -12.39 21.74
C TRP A 622 10.98 -13.07 20.47
N ALA A 623 11.76 -13.98 19.87
CA ALA A 623 11.36 -14.69 18.68
C ALA A 623 10.14 -15.60 18.90
N ASN A 624 9.80 -15.91 20.16
CA ASN A 624 8.59 -16.66 20.49
C ASN A 624 7.29 -15.89 20.23
N ASP A 625 7.35 -14.59 20.07
CA ASP A 625 6.19 -13.75 19.72
C ASP A 625 5.85 -13.81 18.22
N TYR A 626 6.69 -14.43 17.42
CA TYR A 626 6.59 -14.46 15.95
C TYR A 626 6.51 -15.89 15.42
N TRP A 627 5.98 -16.01 14.20
CA TRP A 627 5.83 -17.26 13.49
C TRP A 627 6.63 -17.21 12.20
N LEU A 628 7.49 -18.20 12.01
CA LEU A 628 8.14 -18.38 10.73
C LEU A 628 7.14 -19.02 9.76
N SER A 629 7.08 -18.52 8.53
CA SER A 629 6.14 -18.99 7.51
C SER A 629 6.87 -19.30 6.20
N PRO A 630 7.47 -20.49 6.05
CA PRO A 630 8.08 -20.90 4.80
C PRO A 630 7.08 -20.87 3.65
N LYS A 631 7.44 -20.20 2.56
CA LYS A 631 6.59 -20.00 1.38
C LYS A 631 7.43 -19.72 0.15
N SER A 632 6.84 -19.78 -1.02
CA SER A 632 7.51 -19.57 -2.30
C SER A 632 6.62 -18.80 -3.25
N VAL A 633 6.82 -17.50 -3.35
CA VAL A 633 6.17 -16.63 -4.32
C VAL A 633 7.20 -16.05 -5.28
N VAL A 634 8.21 -15.34 -4.76
CA VAL A 634 9.32 -14.81 -5.57
C VAL A 634 10.13 -15.95 -6.16
N ARG A 635 10.48 -16.96 -5.37
CA ARG A 635 11.17 -18.15 -5.87
C ARG A 635 10.38 -18.84 -6.99
N ASP A 636 9.07 -19.07 -6.81
CA ASP A 636 8.21 -19.67 -7.84
C ASP A 636 8.14 -18.79 -9.10
N MET A 637 8.10 -17.46 -8.97
CA MET A 637 8.18 -16.56 -10.12
C MET A 637 9.51 -16.69 -10.87
N VAL A 638 10.62 -16.77 -10.15
CA VAL A 638 11.94 -16.97 -10.74
C VAL A 638 12.05 -18.34 -11.41
N GLU A 639 11.72 -19.42 -10.69
CA GLU A 639 11.76 -20.79 -11.22
C GLU A 639 10.85 -21.00 -12.42
N THR A 640 9.74 -20.28 -12.51
CA THR A 640 8.78 -20.38 -13.59
C THR A 640 8.96 -19.30 -14.66
N ALA A 641 9.98 -18.45 -14.54
CA ALA A 641 10.21 -17.29 -15.37
C ALA A 641 8.93 -16.46 -15.62
N SER A 642 8.11 -16.33 -14.57
CA SER A 642 6.83 -15.63 -14.64
C SER A 642 7.05 -14.13 -14.43
N ASP A 643 6.55 -13.31 -15.36
CA ASP A 643 6.32 -11.89 -15.10
C ASP A 643 5.08 -11.70 -14.21
N PHE A 644 4.80 -10.47 -13.81
CA PHE A 644 3.67 -10.15 -12.93
C PHE A 644 2.33 -10.60 -13.51
N THR A 645 2.06 -10.27 -14.76
CA THR A 645 0.82 -10.61 -15.47
C THR A 645 0.67 -12.12 -15.67
N GLY A 646 1.76 -12.77 -16.03
CA GLY A 646 1.84 -14.22 -16.20
C GLY A 646 1.56 -14.98 -14.91
N TYR A 647 2.12 -14.50 -13.78
CA TYR A 647 1.88 -15.11 -12.47
C TYR A 647 0.43 -14.96 -12.01
N ILE A 648 -0.16 -13.77 -12.20
CA ILE A 648 -1.58 -13.51 -11.94
C ILE A 648 -2.46 -14.44 -12.76
N THR A 649 -2.15 -14.62 -14.04
CA THR A 649 -2.91 -15.48 -14.94
C THR A 649 -2.78 -16.96 -14.55
N ARG A 650 -1.55 -17.40 -14.23
CA ARG A 650 -1.25 -18.77 -13.83
C ARG A 650 -2.06 -19.22 -12.62
N TYR A 651 -2.14 -18.36 -11.60
CA TYR A 651 -2.83 -18.66 -10.35
C TYR A 651 -4.27 -18.11 -10.28
N ASN A 652 -4.74 -17.44 -11.34
CA ASN A 652 -6.07 -16.82 -11.40
C ASN A 652 -6.35 -15.89 -10.22
N ILE A 653 -5.35 -15.06 -9.86
CA ILE A 653 -5.39 -14.13 -8.72
C ILE A 653 -5.61 -12.66 -9.15
N ALA A 654 -6.32 -12.43 -10.25
CA ALA A 654 -6.57 -11.10 -10.77
C ALA A 654 -7.18 -10.12 -9.75
N ARG A 655 -7.96 -10.64 -8.77
CA ARG A 655 -8.57 -9.81 -7.71
C ARG A 655 -7.59 -9.35 -6.64
N SER A 656 -6.40 -9.94 -6.59
CA SER A 656 -5.38 -9.74 -5.56
C SER A 656 -4.06 -9.19 -6.12
N GLU A 657 -4.11 -8.55 -7.28
CA GLU A 657 -2.94 -7.96 -7.95
C GLU A 657 -2.17 -7.01 -7.04
N GLY A 658 -2.86 -6.14 -6.30
CA GLY A 658 -2.24 -5.22 -5.35
C GLY A 658 -1.64 -5.92 -4.12
N THR A 659 -2.16 -7.09 -3.72
CA THR A 659 -1.56 -7.90 -2.65
C THR A 659 -0.24 -8.52 -3.11
N LEU A 660 -0.21 -9.04 -4.33
CA LEU A 660 1.01 -9.57 -4.93
C LEU A 660 2.07 -8.47 -5.07
N LEU A 661 1.70 -7.31 -5.60
CA LEU A 661 2.63 -6.18 -5.77
C LEU A 661 3.25 -5.74 -4.44
N ARG A 662 2.44 -5.63 -3.38
CA ARG A 662 2.94 -5.29 -2.03
C ARG A 662 3.95 -6.32 -1.55
N TYR A 663 3.61 -7.60 -1.67
CA TYR A 663 4.50 -8.68 -1.26
C TYR A 663 5.83 -8.65 -2.01
N LEU A 664 5.83 -8.42 -3.33
CA LEU A 664 7.05 -8.29 -4.12
C LEU A 664 7.87 -7.06 -3.72
N SER A 665 7.23 -5.96 -3.37
CA SER A 665 7.88 -4.77 -2.80
C SER A 665 8.57 -5.07 -1.47
N ASP A 666 7.90 -5.81 -0.58
CA ASP A 666 8.45 -6.18 0.72
C ASP A 666 9.63 -7.16 0.55
N ALA A 667 9.51 -8.13 -0.35
CA ALA A 667 10.59 -9.06 -0.69
C ALA A 667 11.80 -8.32 -1.27
N TYR A 668 11.59 -7.41 -2.22
CA TYR A 668 12.66 -6.57 -2.77
C TYR A 668 13.39 -5.80 -1.67
N ARG A 669 12.66 -5.10 -0.78
CA ARG A 669 13.27 -4.33 0.30
C ARG A 669 14.08 -5.21 1.26
N THR A 670 13.54 -6.35 1.65
CA THR A 670 14.23 -7.29 2.54
C THR A 670 15.50 -7.81 1.90
N LEU A 671 15.47 -8.25 0.65
CA LEU A 671 16.66 -8.72 -0.07
C LEU A 671 17.69 -7.60 -0.29
N ALA A 672 17.25 -6.40 -0.63
CA ALA A 672 18.12 -5.27 -0.93
C ALA A 672 18.71 -4.57 0.30
N ARG A 673 18.07 -4.65 1.47
CA ARG A 673 18.47 -3.88 2.65
C ARG A 673 18.91 -4.73 3.84
N THR A 674 18.37 -5.96 3.96
CA THR A 674 18.70 -6.85 5.08
C THR A 674 19.79 -7.86 4.72
N VAL A 675 19.83 -8.36 3.47
CA VAL A 675 20.89 -9.29 3.06
C VAL A 675 22.17 -8.51 2.80
N PRO A 676 23.28 -8.80 3.53
CA PRO A 676 24.54 -8.09 3.36
C PRO A 676 25.14 -8.28 1.95
N PRO A 677 25.83 -7.27 1.37
CA PRO A 677 26.39 -7.34 0.02
C PRO A 677 27.35 -8.52 -0.18
N GLU A 678 28.14 -8.89 0.83
CA GLU A 678 29.08 -10.02 0.80
C GLU A 678 28.38 -11.38 0.75
N LYS A 679 27.09 -11.44 1.06
CA LYS A 679 26.24 -12.65 0.96
C LYS A 679 25.44 -12.69 -0.33
N ARG A 680 25.68 -11.77 -1.28
CA ARG A 680 24.97 -11.69 -2.54
C ARG A 680 25.88 -12.14 -3.67
N ASP A 681 25.56 -13.28 -4.27
CA ASP A 681 26.19 -13.71 -5.51
C ASP A 681 25.63 -12.93 -6.73
N GLU A 682 26.18 -13.15 -7.89
CA GLU A 682 25.77 -12.47 -9.11
C GLU A 682 24.29 -12.76 -9.49
N GLN A 683 23.84 -13.99 -9.24
CA GLN A 683 22.46 -14.41 -9.53
C GLN A 683 21.45 -13.73 -8.60
N LEU A 684 21.76 -13.61 -7.31
CA LEU A 684 20.90 -12.91 -6.36
C LEU A 684 20.81 -11.40 -6.67
N GLU A 685 21.93 -10.79 -7.03
CA GLU A 685 21.97 -9.39 -7.46
C GLU A 685 21.12 -9.15 -8.73
N ASP A 686 21.14 -10.09 -9.68
CA ASP A 686 20.27 -10.06 -10.85
C ASP A 686 18.79 -10.12 -10.47
N ILE A 687 18.45 -11.01 -9.54
CA ILE A 687 17.06 -11.16 -9.07
C ILE A 687 16.61 -9.91 -8.30
N ILE A 688 17.45 -9.32 -7.46
CA ILE A 688 17.15 -8.06 -6.76
C ILE A 688 16.90 -6.93 -7.77
N SER A 689 17.76 -6.82 -8.80
CA SER A 689 17.59 -5.82 -9.86
C SER A 689 16.31 -6.05 -10.66
N TRP A 690 16.00 -7.29 -11.00
CA TRP A 690 14.74 -7.66 -11.65
C TRP A 690 13.52 -7.30 -10.81
N LEU A 691 13.52 -7.62 -9.50
CA LEU A 691 12.42 -7.25 -8.60
C LEU A 691 12.22 -5.74 -8.53
N ARG A 692 13.32 -4.98 -8.47
CA ARG A 692 13.29 -3.51 -8.48
C ARG A 692 12.58 -2.97 -9.72
N VAL A 693 12.99 -3.44 -10.90
CA VAL A 693 12.37 -3.02 -12.17
C VAL A 693 10.92 -3.48 -12.24
N LEU A 694 10.62 -4.72 -11.84
CA LEU A 694 9.26 -5.26 -11.84
C LEU A 694 8.31 -4.43 -10.97
N VAL A 695 8.71 -4.13 -9.74
CA VAL A 695 7.89 -3.32 -8.81
C VAL A 695 7.70 -1.90 -9.36
N ARG A 696 8.76 -1.26 -9.87
CA ARG A 696 8.70 0.09 -10.44
C ARG A 696 7.83 0.16 -11.70
N SER A 697 7.91 -0.82 -12.58
CA SER A 697 7.13 -0.85 -13.83
C SER A 697 5.61 -0.91 -13.59
N ILE A 698 5.19 -1.42 -12.43
CA ILE A 698 3.78 -1.56 -12.08
C ILE A 698 3.26 -0.34 -11.32
N ASP A 699 4.11 0.36 -10.55
CA ASP A 699 3.75 1.48 -9.67
C ASP A 699 4.61 2.73 -9.92
N SER A 700 4.81 3.10 -11.19
CA SER A 700 5.53 4.32 -11.59
C SER A 700 4.69 5.60 -11.50
N SER A 701 3.40 5.47 -11.24
CA SER A 701 2.40 6.55 -11.37
C SER A 701 2.70 7.84 -10.60
N LEU A 702 3.47 7.78 -9.50
CA LEU A 702 3.83 8.96 -8.69
C LEU A 702 4.97 9.77 -9.29
N VAL A 703 5.97 9.10 -9.86
CA VAL A 703 7.12 9.76 -10.50
C VAL A 703 6.66 10.45 -11.77
N ASP A 704 5.78 9.80 -12.53
CA ASP A 704 5.20 10.34 -13.77
C ASP A 704 4.43 11.64 -13.54
N GLU A 705 3.62 11.66 -12.49
CA GLU A 705 2.81 12.81 -12.14
C GLU A 705 3.67 14.00 -11.68
N TRP A 706 4.78 13.71 -10.99
CA TRP A 706 5.77 14.71 -10.58
C TRP A 706 6.52 15.32 -11.78
N GLU A 707 6.98 14.52 -12.71
CA GLU A 707 7.67 15.00 -13.92
C GLU A 707 6.73 15.86 -14.78
N ASN A 708 5.48 15.45 -14.93
CA ASN A 708 4.47 16.18 -15.66
C ASN A 708 4.03 17.49 -14.98
N ALA A 709 4.06 17.59 -13.65
CA ALA A 709 3.73 18.81 -12.92
C ALA A 709 4.75 19.95 -13.14
N GLY A 710 5.94 19.63 -13.68
CA GLY A 710 6.99 20.62 -13.99
C GLY A 710 6.83 21.35 -15.34
N ASP A 711 6.14 20.76 -16.30
CA ASP A 711 6.02 21.29 -17.67
C ASP A 711 4.75 22.11 -17.96
N SER A 712 3.92 22.36 -16.93
CA SER A 712 2.54 22.86 -17.11
C SER A 712 2.34 24.38 -17.10
N ALA A 713 3.18 25.13 -17.83
CA ALA A 713 2.77 26.46 -18.32
C ALA A 713 1.77 26.36 -19.51
N ASP A 714 1.62 25.17 -20.13
CA ASP A 714 0.75 24.93 -21.31
C ASP A 714 -0.36 23.85 -21.08
N GLN A 715 -0.59 23.41 -19.84
CA GLN A 715 -1.32 22.14 -19.55
C GLN A 715 -2.71 22.29 -18.93
N SER A 716 -3.47 23.32 -19.25
CA SER A 716 -4.93 23.32 -18.95
C SER A 716 -5.72 22.21 -19.69
N GLU A 717 -5.10 21.54 -20.67
CA GLU A 717 -5.68 20.37 -21.36
C GLU A 717 -5.15 19.01 -20.86
N ALA A 718 -3.96 18.95 -20.23
CA ALA A 718 -3.36 17.68 -19.78
C ALA A 718 -3.86 17.23 -18.40
N ALA A 719 -4.22 18.14 -17.51
CA ALA A 719 -4.88 17.80 -16.23
C ALA A 719 -6.28 17.18 -16.43
N ALA A 720 -6.88 17.35 -17.62
CA ALA A 720 -8.13 16.69 -18.00
C ALA A 720 -7.93 15.31 -18.63
N SER A 721 -6.71 14.88 -18.92
CA SER A 721 -6.42 13.59 -19.54
C SER A 721 -6.13 12.54 -18.47
N LEU A 722 -7.06 11.63 -18.25
CA LEU A 722 -6.91 10.40 -17.44
C LEU A 722 -5.88 9.42 -18.03
N ALA A 723 -5.26 9.76 -19.13
CA ALA A 723 -4.30 8.99 -19.89
C ALA A 723 -2.92 9.67 -19.85
N ALA A 724 -2.37 9.92 -18.64
CA ALA A 724 -0.96 10.30 -18.57
C ALA A 724 -0.09 9.11 -19.04
N PRO A 725 0.92 9.34 -19.88
CA PRO A 725 1.84 8.27 -20.28
C PRO A 725 2.57 7.71 -19.07
N VAL A 726 2.83 6.41 -19.07
CA VAL A 726 3.70 5.75 -18.08
C VAL A 726 5.10 6.40 -18.15
N ALA A 727 5.72 6.68 -17.01
CA ALA A 727 7.04 7.33 -16.95
C ALA A 727 8.07 6.60 -17.82
N LYS A 728 8.73 7.37 -18.64
CA LYS A 728 9.65 6.85 -19.65
C LYS A 728 10.99 6.35 -19.08
N SER A 729 11.33 6.66 -17.82
CA SER A 729 12.71 6.50 -17.34
C SER A 729 13.00 5.23 -16.50
N ALA A 730 12.00 4.54 -15.96
CA ALA A 730 12.27 3.59 -14.88
C ALA A 730 12.71 2.16 -15.31
N VAL A 731 12.26 1.67 -16.47
CA VAL A 731 12.52 0.28 -16.91
C VAL A 731 13.82 0.17 -17.69
N VAL A 732 14.05 1.09 -18.61
CA VAL A 732 15.23 1.09 -19.52
C VAL A 732 16.48 1.60 -18.82
N GLU A 733 16.38 2.47 -17.79
CA GLU A 733 17.54 2.98 -17.06
C GLU A 733 18.25 1.92 -16.21
N ASP A 734 17.51 0.93 -15.69
CA ASP A 734 18.12 -0.20 -14.98
C ASP A 734 18.49 -1.31 -15.97
N ARG A 735 19.63 -1.14 -16.62
CA ARG A 735 20.12 -2.08 -17.64
C ARG A 735 20.21 -3.52 -17.15
N ARG A 736 20.64 -3.73 -15.91
CA ARG A 736 20.75 -5.07 -15.33
C ARG A 736 19.37 -5.71 -15.15
N GLY A 737 18.45 -4.99 -14.55
CA GLY A 737 17.08 -5.45 -14.35
C GLY A 737 16.34 -5.69 -15.67
N LEU A 738 16.53 -4.81 -16.68
CA LEU A 738 15.97 -5.00 -18.00
C LEU A 738 16.54 -6.25 -18.70
N THR A 739 17.84 -6.49 -18.58
CA THR A 739 18.49 -7.71 -19.13
C THR A 739 17.83 -8.96 -18.56
N VAL A 740 17.57 -8.99 -17.24
CA VAL A 740 16.92 -10.12 -16.59
C VAL A 740 15.45 -10.26 -17.02
N LEU A 741 14.73 -9.14 -17.20
CA LEU A 741 13.36 -9.17 -17.74
C LEU A 741 13.31 -9.80 -19.13
N VAL A 742 14.23 -9.39 -20.03
CA VAL A 742 14.29 -9.91 -21.40
C VAL A 742 14.65 -11.40 -21.40
N ARG A 743 15.66 -11.80 -20.61
CA ARG A 743 16.04 -13.21 -20.44
C ARG A 743 14.87 -14.06 -19.94
N ASN A 744 14.15 -13.59 -18.92
CA ASN A 744 12.99 -14.29 -18.40
C ASN A 744 11.83 -14.38 -19.43
N ALA A 745 11.62 -13.33 -20.22
CA ALA A 745 10.62 -13.35 -21.28
C ALA A 745 10.92 -14.42 -22.35
N LEU A 746 12.18 -14.59 -22.75
CA LEU A 746 12.60 -15.65 -23.68
C LEU A 746 12.57 -17.02 -23.01
N PHE A 747 13.09 -17.16 -21.81
CA PHE A 747 13.12 -18.44 -21.10
C PHE A 747 11.71 -18.96 -20.75
N ARG A 748 10.74 -18.09 -20.59
CA ARG A 748 9.33 -18.48 -20.49
C ARG A 748 8.86 -19.29 -21.71
N ARG A 749 9.35 -18.94 -22.91
CA ARG A 749 9.02 -19.69 -24.14
C ARG A 749 9.69 -21.06 -24.14
N VAL A 750 10.97 -21.10 -23.74
CA VAL A 750 11.69 -22.38 -23.56
C VAL A 750 10.92 -23.32 -22.62
N ARG A 751 10.40 -22.81 -21.50
CA ARG A 751 9.57 -23.62 -20.60
C ARG A 751 8.24 -24.07 -21.17
N LEU A 752 7.62 -23.25 -21.99
CA LEU A 752 6.37 -23.65 -22.66
C LEU A 752 6.62 -24.66 -23.78
N MET A 753 7.83 -24.66 -24.38
CA MET A 753 8.30 -25.72 -25.28
C MET A 753 8.45 -27.04 -24.51
N ASP A 754 9.17 -27.06 -23.40
CA ASP A 754 9.30 -28.24 -22.52
C ASP A 754 7.96 -28.83 -22.10
N LEU A 755 6.95 -27.97 -21.88
CA LEU A 755 5.60 -28.40 -21.50
C LEU A 755 4.70 -28.77 -22.68
N ASP A 756 5.20 -28.71 -23.91
CA ASP A 756 4.45 -28.95 -25.15
C ASP A 756 3.11 -28.17 -25.18
N GLN A 757 3.21 -26.82 -25.02
CA GLN A 757 2.04 -25.94 -24.93
C GLN A 757 1.96 -24.91 -26.06
N PRO A 758 1.73 -25.34 -27.32
CA PRO A 758 1.69 -24.44 -28.48
C PRO A 758 0.55 -23.41 -28.39
N ASP A 759 -0.57 -23.74 -27.76
CA ASP A 759 -1.67 -22.79 -27.52
C ASP A 759 -1.23 -21.57 -26.70
N LYS A 760 -0.42 -21.79 -25.67
CA LYS A 760 0.08 -20.72 -24.81
C LYS A 760 1.22 -19.94 -25.49
N LEU A 761 2.10 -20.63 -26.20
CA LEU A 761 3.13 -20.00 -27.00
C LEU A 761 2.52 -19.11 -28.08
N GLY A 762 1.54 -19.63 -28.84
CA GLY A 762 0.84 -18.84 -29.83
C GLY A 762 0.07 -17.66 -29.25
N ALA A 763 -0.49 -17.79 -28.04
CA ALA A 763 -1.15 -16.69 -27.36
C ALA A 763 -0.18 -15.56 -26.96
N LEU A 764 1.08 -15.89 -26.67
CA LEU A 764 2.15 -14.92 -26.37
C LEU A 764 2.67 -14.23 -27.65
N ASP A 765 2.85 -14.99 -28.75
CA ASP A 765 3.69 -14.57 -29.86
C ASP A 765 2.95 -14.31 -31.18
N LYS A 766 1.63 -14.43 -31.21
CA LYS A 766 0.79 -14.19 -32.39
C LYS A 766 1.00 -12.82 -33.05
N ASP A 767 1.28 -11.80 -32.23
CA ASP A 767 1.49 -10.43 -32.69
C ASP A 767 2.84 -10.27 -33.40
N TRP A 768 3.75 -11.25 -33.24
CA TRP A 768 5.07 -11.32 -33.89
C TRP A 768 5.18 -12.41 -34.94
N GLY A 769 4.04 -12.94 -35.42
CA GLY A 769 3.97 -13.89 -36.50
C GLY A 769 4.07 -15.36 -36.10
N TYR A 770 4.08 -15.67 -34.79
CA TYR A 770 4.06 -17.03 -34.26
C TYR A 770 2.74 -17.33 -33.54
N GLY A 771 1.74 -17.75 -34.30
CA GLY A 771 0.48 -18.28 -33.76
C GLY A 771 0.63 -19.73 -33.31
N VAL A 772 -0.51 -20.37 -32.99
CA VAL A 772 -0.53 -21.76 -32.50
C VAL A 772 0.06 -22.72 -33.55
N HIS A 773 -0.29 -22.59 -34.82
CA HIS A 773 0.22 -23.45 -35.88
C HIS A 773 1.72 -23.32 -36.15
N GLU A 774 2.23 -22.09 -36.14
CA GLU A 774 3.67 -21.86 -36.31
C GLU A 774 4.45 -22.47 -35.16
N TRP A 775 3.91 -22.43 -33.93
CA TRP A 775 4.52 -23.06 -32.77
C TRP A 775 4.37 -24.60 -32.77
N GLU A 776 3.25 -25.16 -33.30
CA GLU A 776 3.12 -26.59 -33.52
C GLU A 776 4.20 -27.07 -34.49
N ASP A 777 4.41 -26.40 -35.62
CA ASP A 777 5.45 -26.73 -36.61
C ASP A 777 6.87 -26.65 -35.96
N VAL A 778 7.15 -25.60 -35.15
CA VAL A 778 8.45 -25.45 -34.46
C VAL A 778 8.68 -26.61 -33.46
N LEU A 779 7.67 -26.98 -32.71
CA LEU A 779 7.78 -28.06 -31.71
C LEU A 779 7.94 -29.41 -32.38
N ASP A 780 7.21 -29.67 -33.48
CA ASP A 780 7.36 -30.90 -34.27
C ASP A 780 8.78 -30.99 -34.84
N ASP A 781 9.30 -29.92 -35.43
CA ASP A 781 10.68 -29.87 -35.98
C ASP A 781 11.74 -30.07 -34.88
N TYR A 782 11.57 -29.42 -33.72
CA TYR A 782 12.51 -29.56 -32.60
C TYR A 782 12.52 -30.99 -32.04
N TYR A 783 11.34 -31.58 -31.76
CA TYR A 783 11.24 -32.91 -31.17
C TYR A 783 11.52 -34.04 -32.19
N ASP A 784 11.57 -33.75 -33.46
CA ASP A 784 12.11 -34.66 -34.49
C ASP A 784 13.64 -34.79 -34.39
N GLU A 785 14.32 -33.74 -33.87
CA GLU A 785 15.79 -33.69 -33.75
C GLU A 785 16.26 -33.99 -32.29
N HIS A 786 15.52 -33.55 -31.24
CA HIS A 786 15.91 -33.66 -29.85
C HIS A 786 14.84 -34.35 -29.00
N GLU A 787 15.27 -35.06 -27.93
CA GLU A 787 14.35 -35.83 -27.06
C GLU A 787 13.67 -34.92 -25.99
N TYR A 788 14.31 -33.85 -25.53
CA TYR A 788 13.79 -32.94 -24.51
C TYR A 788 14.35 -31.52 -24.63
N VAL A 789 13.68 -30.57 -24.00
CA VAL A 789 14.13 -29.19 -23.81
C VAL A 789 14.72 -29.04 -22.39
N GLY A 790 15.96 -28.59 -22.29
CA GLY A 790 16.60 -28.33 -20.99
C GLY A 790 15.98 -27.09 -20.30
N ILE A 791 15.62 -27.24 -19.03
CA ILE A 791 15.04 -26.17 -18.19
C ILE A 791 15.79 -25.97 -16.86
N GLY A 792 16.89 -26.69 -16.64
CA GLY A 792 17.73 -26.65 -15.45
C GLY A 792 18.55 -25.37 -15.29
N ALA A 793 19.47 -25.39 -14.31
CA ALA A 793 20.39 -24.29 -14.05
C ALA A 793 21.29 -24.00 -15.27
N GLU A 794 21.73 -25.03 -15.97
CA GLU A 794 22.57 -24.92 -17.18
C GLU A 794 21.82 -24.19 -18.30
N ALA A 795 20.54 -24.49 -18.51
CA ALA A 795 19.69 -23.82 -19.51
C ALA A 795 19.51 -22.30 -19.25
N ARG A 796 19.74 -21.86 -18.02
CA ARG A 796 19.69 -20.45 -17.61
C ARG A 796 21.06 -19.80 -17.53
N SER A 797 22.11 -20.50 -17.88
CA SER A 797 23.47 -19.99 -17.88
C SER A 797 23.57 -18.71 -18.73
N PRO A 798 24.36 -17.72 -18.29
CA PRO A 798 24.70 -16.57 -19.12
C PRO A 798 25.31 -16.95 -20.47
N GLU A 799 25.89 -18.12 -20.60
CA GLU A 799 26.50 -18.63 -21.84
C GLU A 799 25.45 -18.92 -22.93
N LEU A 800 24.23 -19.26 -22.54
CA LEU A 800 23.11 -19.55 -23.45
C LEU A 800 22.22 -18.32 -23.74
N PHE A 801 22.58 -17.14 -23.23
CA PHE A 801 21.87 -15.89 -23.49
C PHE A 801 22.82 -14.84 -24.05
N MET A 802 22.56 -14.40 -25.26
CA MET A 802 23.37 -13.39 -25.98
C MET A 802 22.57 -12.08 -26.10
N LEU A 803 23.20 -10.97 -25.70
CA LEU A 803 22.68 -9.63 -25.83
C LEU A 803 23.61 -8.77 -26.68
N ASP A 804 23.10 -8.18 -27.76
CA ASP A 804 23.78 -7.16 -28.53
C ASP A 804 23.03 -5.82 -28.44
N ASP A 805 23.64 -4.88 -27.75
CA ASP A 805 23.12 -3.55 -27.42
C ASP A 805 23.66 -2.43 -28.32
N LYS A 806 24.32 -2.77 -29.41
CA LYS A 806 24.97 -1.79 -30.30
C LYS A 806 24.03 -0.76 -30.89
N HIS A 807 22.76 -1.09 -30.99
CA HIS A 807 21.69 -0.22 -31.51
C HIS A 807 20.84 0.45 -30.46
N GLU A 808 21.25 0.38 -29.18
CA GLU A 808 20.53 0.99 -28.05
C GLU A 808 20.35 2.51 -28.22
N ASN A 809 21.41 3.21 -28.69
CA ASN A 809 21.41 4.68 -28.76
C ASN A 809 20.85 5.24 -30.06
N ASP A 810 20.83 4.47 -31.14
CA ASP A 810 20.46 4.95 -32.51
C ASP A 810 19.08 4.42 -32.95
N GLU A 811 18.76 3.18 -32.63
CA GLU A 811 17.50 2.53 -33.00
C GLU A 811 16.60 2.22 -31.77
N HIS A 812 17.07 2.44 -30.55
CA HIS A 812 16.41 2.09 -29.29
C HIS A 812 15.98 0.62 -29.24
N THR A 813 16.90 -0.28 -29.67
CA THR A 813 16.64 -1.71 -29.73
C THR A 813 17.78 -2.54 -29.18
N TRP A 814 17.47 -3.70 -28.64
CA TRP A 814 18.42 -4.75 -28.30
C TRP A 814 18.17 -5.99 -29.16
N LYS A 815 19.27 -6.57 -29.70
CA LYS A 815 19.19 -7.89 -30.32
C LYS A 815 19.49 -8.94 -29.28
N VAL A 816 18.64 -9.93 -29.17
CA VAL A 816 18.72 -10.96 -28.14
C VAL A 816 18.60 -12.34 -28.77
N ARG A 817 19.33 -13.30 -28.20
CA ARG A 817 19.29 -14.69 -28.61
C ARG A 817 19.36 -15.57 -27.37
N GLN A 818 18.36 -16.41 -27.18
CA GLN A 818 18.30 -17.47 -26.16
C GLN A 818 18.53 -18.79 -26.85
N ILE A 819 19.65 -19.40 -26.59
CA ILE A 819 19.97 -20.75 -27.06
C ILE A 819 19.19 -21.75 -26.19
N ILE A 820 18.64 -22.78 -26.84
CA ILE A 820 17.90 -23.85 -26.15
C ILE A 820 18.91 -24.91 -25.73
N ASP A 821 18.86 -25.30 -24.48
CA ASP A 821 19.63 -26.41 -23.97
C ASP A 821 18.95 -27.71 -24.40
N ASP A 822 19.58 -28.49 -25.29
CA ASP A 822 19.01 -29.66 -25.93
C ASP A 822 19.55 -30.96 -25.36
N SER A 823 18.93 -32.10 -25.74
CA SER A 823 19.31 -33.45 -25.27
C SER A 823 20.69 -33.92 -25.69
N ASP A 824 21.23 -33.36 -26.79
CA ASP A 824 22.46 -33.80 -27.41
C ASP A 824 23.63 -32.87 -27.11
N GLY A 825 23.37 -31.66 -26.58
CA GLY A 825 24.34 -30.62 -26.25
C GLY A 825 24.91 -29.92 -27.50
N ASP A 826 24.15 -29.98 -28.60
CA ASP A 826 24.57 -29.36 -29.89
C ASP A 826 24.32 -27.86 -29.87
N HIS A 827 23.33 -27.36 -29.06
CA HIS A 827 22.99 -25.97 -28.85
C HIS A 827 22.72 -25.20 -30.17
N ASP A 828 22.10 -25.86 -31.14
CA ASP A 828 21.88 -25.30 -32.46
C ASP A 828 20.55 -24.56 -32.58
N TRP A 829 19.56 -24.91 -31.74
CA TRP A 829 18.29 -24.21 -31.70
C TRP A 829 18.32 -22.96 -30.82
N ALA A 830 17.69 -21.89 -31.28
CA ALA A 830 17.60 -20.65 -30.52
C ALA A 830 16.30 -19.87 -30.79
N ILE A 831 15.89 -19.08 -29.79
CA ILE A 831 14.88 -18.02 -29.91
C ILE A 831 15.62 -16.70 -30.08
N GLU A 832 15.45 -16.05 -31.24
CA GLU A 832 16.04 -14.75 -31.54
C GLU A 832 14.97 -13.67 -31.60
N GLY A 833 15.28 -12.48 -31.10
CA GLY A 833 14.34 -11.35 -31.10
C GLY A 833 15.06 -10.00 -31.13
N ILE A 834 14.36 -8.99 -31.61
CA ILE A 834 14.75 -7.58 -31.45
C ILE A 834 13.78 -6.97 -30.47
N VAL A 835 14.28 -6.59 -29.29
CA VAL A 835 13.51 -5.91 -28.24
C VAL A 835 13.36 -4.44 -28.62
N ASP A 836 12.14 -3.95 -28.64
CA ASP A 836 11.79 -2.54 -28.76
C ASP A 836 11.83 -1.89 -27.39
N LEU A 837 12.83 -1.06 -27.10
CA LEU A 837 13.04 -0.44 -25.80
C LEU A 837 11.97 0.63 -25.51
N ASP A 838 11.52 1.38 -26.52
CA ASP A 838 10.49 2.38 -26.36
C ASP A 838 9.13 1.74 -26.05
N ALA A 839 8.75 0.70 -26.80
CA ALA A 839 7.52 -0.02 -26.55
C ALA A 839 7.56 -0.82 -25.22
N THR A 840 8.72 -1.38 -24.86
CA THR A 840 8.96 -2.04 -23.57
C THR A 840 8.83 -1.04 -22.41
N GLN A 841 9.38 0.15 -22.59
CA GLN A 841 9.25 1.26 -21.66
C GLN A 841 7.78 1.69 -21.47
N ASP A 842 7.03 1.81 -22.58
CA ASP A 842 5.64 2.24 -22.57
C ASP A 842 4.68 1.20 -21.95
N THR A 843 5.00 -0.08 -22.06
CA THR A 843 4.13 -1.17 -21.61
C THR A 843 4.53 -1.72 -20.25
N GLY A 844 5.81 -1.59 -19.85
CA GLY A 844 6.39 -2.29 -18.70
C GLY A 844 6.58 -3.80 -18.92
N GLU A 845 6.31 -4.29 -20.13
CA GLU A 845 6.50 -5.68 -20.56
C GLU A 845 7.43 -5.72 -21.76
N VAL A 846 8.22 -6.80 -21.91
CA VAL A 846 9.16 -6.93 -23.03
C VAL A 846 8.40 -7.04 -24.34
N VAL A 847 8.64 -6.12 -25.25
CA VAL A 847 8.04 -6.05 -26.59
C VAL A 847 9.10 -6.35 -27.65
N PHE A 848 8.81 -7.27 -28.54
CA PHE A 848 9.69 -7.62 -29.65
C PHE A 848 9.26 -6.95 -30.95
N HIS A 849 10.22 -6.51 -31.74
CA HIS A 849 10.04 -5.95 -33.09
C HIS A 849 10.08 -7.03 -34.17
N ASP A 850 10.99 -7.96 -33.97
CA ASP A 850 11.19 -9.11 -34.84
C ASP A 850 11.48 -10.32 -33.96
N TYR A 851 11.07 -11.49 -34.43
CA TYR A 851 11.11 -12.71 -33.63
C TYR A 851 11.27 -13.92 -34.52
N LYS A 852 12.20 -14.79 -34.16
CA LYS A 852 12.46 -16.01 -34.93
C LYS A 852 12.85 -17.15 -34.01
N VAL A 853 12.32 -18.35 -34.26
CA VAL A 853 12.73 -19.61 -33.64
C VAL A 853 13.24 -20.57 -34.72
N SER A 854 14.46 -21.00 -34.64
CA SER A 854 15.02 -21.97 -35.62
C SER A 854 16.36 -22.53 -35.15
N ASN A 855 16.80 -23.64 -35.78
CA ASN A 855 18.16 -24.13 -35.72
C ASN A 855 19.12 -23.29 -36.58
#